data_8d8ecd230eb322fd445e73dd48fde968
#
_entry.id   8d8ecd230eb322fd445e73dd48fde968
#
_cell.length_a   1.000
_cell.length_b   1.000
_cell.length_c   1.000
_cell.angle_alpha   90.00
_cell.angle_beta   90.00
_cell.angle_gamma   90.00
#
_symmetry.space_group_name_H-M   'P 1'
#
loop_
_entity.id
_entity.type
_entity.pdbx_description
1 polymer ?
#
loop_
_entity_poly.entity_id
_entity_poly.type
_entity_poly.pdbx_seq_one_letter_code
_entity_poly.pdbx_strand_id
1 'polypeptide(L)'
;MKNHTSPAAVAAKTFTNATADAYRPADELLRSLDSRTDGLDEEAIAERLDRDGINEVGHEKPAHWSIQLLRAFRNPFIIVLLVLAVVQLFTDPDDLTGPVIIGVMVSISVLLSFTQEYRSSMAAEKLKAMVRNTATVTRRAEDGHAERIEVPVEELVVGDIVHLGAGDMIPADLRLLAAKDLFISQAILTGESLPVEKAAPNGHVQAVDSSGPLDLPTVCYMGTNVVSGTATAVVLATGARTYLGSLARTLSGERVQTSFDRGISSVSWLLIRFMAVMVPVVFLINGIDKHDWLGAFMFGLSVAVGLTPEMLPLIVTANLGKGAIAMSKRKVVVKRLNAIQNFGAMDVLCTDKTGTLTLDKIVLERHVDLAGEDSDEALEWGYLNSRFQTGLRNLMDKAVLTHRDLEAVASRFRIVDEIPFDFQRRRMSVVVTDGRDEQLLICKGAVEEMLQICTEARTGDVVEPLTDEKRREIRAMTRRLNEDGLRVLVVAVRRDPTGDRAYGVADEAGLTAVGCLAFLDPPKDSAATAIRALNHHGVAVKVITGDNEAVTRKICSEVGLDVTASAQGRDIELLDDDALDAMVEKTTVFAKMSPVQKARVVKALQRRGHTVGFLGDGINDAPALRDADVGISVDTATDIAKESADIILLEKNLMVLEEGVLEGRVTFGNIMKYIKMTASSNFGNVFSVLVASAFLPFLPMMPLQILVQNLLYDLSQLSIPFDRMDEEYLRSPQKWDAGDIGRFMVWIGPVSSVFDITTFWLMWHYFGANSPEHQSLFQSGWFIEGLLSQTLIVHMIRTRRIPFLRSVASAPVLALTSAIMIVGMLIPYSGLGARIGMQPLPGIYFAWLALTLACYCVLTQVMKTIYIRRYGRWL
;
A
#
# COMPACT_ATOMS: atom_id res chain seq x y z
N MET A 1 4.59 40.41 -12.60
CA MET A 1 3.36 40.33 -11.80
C MET A 1 2.45 39.29 -12.44
N LYS A 2 2.53 38.05 -12.04
CA LYS A 2 1.56 37.00 -12.42
C LYS A 2 0.37 37.15 -11.48
N ASN A 3 -0.80 37.43 -12.02
CA ASN A 3 -2.07 37.48 -11.28
C ASN A 3 -2.32 36.12 -10.62
N HIS A 4 -2.05 36.02 -9.32
CA HIS A 4 -2.52 34.90 -8.52
C HIS A 4 -4.03 35.13 -8.28
N THR A 5 -4.88 34.57 -9.13
CA THR A 5 -6.30 34.40 -8.82
C THR A 5 -6.42 33.54 -7.59
N SER A 6 -7.18 33.98 -6.59
CA SER A 6 -7.46 33.25 -5.36
C SER A 6 -8.01 31.85 -5.68
N PRO A 7 -7.59 30.79 -4.94
CA PRO A 7 -8.13 29.43 -5.13
C PRO A 7 -9.66 29.36 -5.08
N ALA A 8 -10.29 30.15 -4.22
CA ALA A 8 -11.74 30.30 -4.16
C ALA A 8 -12.35 30.88 -5.44
N ALA A 9 -11.64 31.80 -6.13
CA ALA A 9 -12.10 32.36 -7.39
C ALA A 9 -11.98 31.35 -8.56
N VAL A 10 -11.00 30.44 -8.52
CA VAL A 10 -10.86 29.35 -9.50
C VAL A 10 -11.94 28.31 -9.30
N ALA A 11 -12.21 27.88 -8.06
CA ALA A 11 -13.28 26.96 -7.73
C ALA A 11 -14.66 27.53 -8.12
N ALA A 12 -14.92 28.80 -7.81
CA ALA A 12 -16.15 29.48 -8.22
C ALA A 12 -16.33 29.57 -9.74
N LYS A 13 -15.26 29.79 -10.49
CA LYS A 13 -15.31 29.84 -11.95
C LYS A 13 -15.55 28.46 -12.57
N THR A 14 -14.94 27.41 -12.03
CA THR A 14 -15.18 26.02 -12.43
C THR A 14 -16.63 25.62 -12.16
N PHE A 15 -17.17 26.02 -11.01
CA PHE A 15 -18.58 25.81 -10.66
C PHE A 15 -19.54 26.51 -11.62
N THR A 16 -19.29 27.78 -11.95
CA THR A 16 -20.15 28.56 -12.85
C THR A 16 -20.20 27.94 -14.25
N ASN A 17 -19.07 27.41 -14.72
CA ASN A 17 -19.02 26.71 -16.02
C ASN A 17 -19.76 25.37 -15.97
N ALA A 18 -19.52 24.54 -14.94
CA ALA A 18 -20.17 23.24 -14.80
C ALA A 18 -21.70 23.38 -14.69
N THR A 19 -22.20 24.41 -13.99
CA THR A 19 -23.64 24.70 -13.89
C THR A 19 -24.24 25.12 -15.25
N ALA A 20 -23.52 25.92 -16.03
CA ALA A 20 -23.95 26.31 -17.34
C ALA A 20 -24.01 25.11 -18.29
N ASP A 21 -23.04 24.24 -18.27
CA ASP A 21 -22.93 23.05 -19.12
C ASP A 21 -23.87 21.91 -18.65
N ALA A 22 -24.28 21.89 -17.39
CA ALA A 22 -25.17 20.89 -16.81
C ALA A 22 -26.55 20.88 -17.50
N TYR A 23 -27.06 22.05 -17.87
CA TYR A 23 -28.40 22.23 -18.42
C TYR A 23 -28.40 22.50 -19.93
N ARG A 24 -27.22 22.59 -20.57
CA ARG A 24 -27.11 22.82 -22.02
C ARG A 24 -27.55 21.57 -22.79
N PRO A 25 -28.31 21.72 -23.92
CA PRO A 25 -28.61 20.59 -24.81
C PRO A 25 -27.36 19.86 -25.28
N ALA A 26 -27.42 18.51 -25.36
CA ALA A 26 -26.26 17.68 -25.69
C ALA A 26 -25.56 18.10 -27.00
N ASP A 27 -26.35 18.38 -28.08
CA ASP A 27 -25.78 18.77 -29.37
C ASP A 27 -25.08 20.13 -29.33
N GLU A 28 -25.58 21.06 -28.52
CA GLU A 28 -24.95 22.37 -28.33
C GLU A 28 -23.70 22.29 -27.50
N LEU A 29 -23.71 21.44 -26.45
CA LEU A 29 -22.58 21.20 -25.64
C LEU A 29 -21.43 20.54 -26.43
N LEU A 30 -21.74 19.47 -27.19
CA LEU A 30 -20.74 18.80 -28.03
C LEU A 30 -20.11 19.76 -29.04
N ARG A 31 -20.92 20.62 -29.71
CA ARG A 31 -20.37 21.66 -30.59
C ARG A 31 -19.50 22.66 -29.89
N SER A 32 -19.88 23.06 -28.66
CA SER A 32 -19.06 24.02 -27.87
C SER A 32 -17.74 23.43 -27.43
N LEU A 33 -17.65 22.09 -27.30
CA LEU A 33 -16.43 21.34 -26.97
C LEU A 33 -15.68 20.89 -28.23
N ASP A 34 -16.15 21.27 -29.41
CA ASP A 34 -15.65 20.77 -30.70
C ASP A 34 -15.52 19.23 -30.71
N SER A 35 -16.59 18.57 -30.22
CA SER A 35 -16.69 17.12 -30.08
C SER A 35 -17.92 16.57 -30.79
N ARG A 36 -17.99 15.24 -30.92
CA ARG A 36 -19.08 14.51 -31.61
C ARG A 36 -19.37 13.21 -30.86
N THR A 37 -20.58 12.68 -31.05
CA THR A 37 -20.98 11.41 -30.42
C THR A 37 -20.20 10.19 -30.91
N ASP A 38 -19.58 10.27 -32.10
CA ASP A 38 -18.74 9.27 -32.74
C ASP A 38 -17.24 9.40 -32.33
N GLY A 39 -16.94 10.34 -31.41
CA GLY A 39 -15.62 10.52 -30.80
C GLY A 39 -14.70 11.51 -31.54
N LEU A 40 -13.54 11.72 -30.94
CA LEU A 40 -12.47 12.56 -31.48
C LEU A 40 -11.53 11.74 -32.35
N ASP A 41 -10.88 12.39 -33.32
CA ASP A 41 -9.78 11.82 -34.09
C ASP A 41 -8.42 12.01 -33.38
N GLU A 42 -7.40 11.32 -33.87
CA GLU A 42 -6.06 11.30 -33.23
C GLU A 42 -5.39 12.68 -33.23
N GLU A 43 -5.59 13.47 -34.28
CA GLU A 43 -5.02 14.82 -34.38
C GLU A 43 -5.62 15.76 -33.33
N ALA A 44 -6.95 15.73 -33.13
CA ALA A 44 -7.62 16.53 -32.12
C ALA A 44 -7.25 16.11 -30.70
N ILE A 45 -6.99 14.80 -30.46
CA ILE A 45 -6.52 14.29 -29.18
C ILE A 45 -5.12 14.81 -28.87
N ALA A 46 -4.20 14.71 -29.83
CA ALA A 46 -2.81 15.17 -29.68
C ALA A 46 -2.75 16.68 -29.39
N GLU A 47 -3.53 17.50 -30.13
CA GLU A 47 -3.64 18.93 -29.88
C GLU A 47 -4.15 19.27 -28.49
N ARG A 48 -5.16 18.52 -28.00
CA ARG A 48 -5.73 18.75 -26.67
C ARG A 48 -4.80 18.30 -25.55
N LEU A 49 -4.08 17.19 -25.73
CA LEU A 49 -3.04 16.75 -24.78
C LEU A 49 -1.92 17.78 -24.67
N ASP A 50 -1.49 18.38 -25.78
CA ASP A 50 -0.43 19.38 -25.78
C ASP A 50 -0.92 20.71 -25.15
N ARG A 51 -2.16 21.09 -25.40
CA ARG A 51 -2.80 22.31 -24.85
C ARG A 51 -3.15 22.18 -23.36
N ASP A 52 -3.75 21.08 -22.95
CA ASP A 52 -4.41 20.91 -21.66
C ASP A 52 -3.56 20.08 -20.68
N GLY A 53 -2.59 19.32 -21.19
CA GLY A 53 -1.79 18.37 -20.44
C GLY A 53 -2.53 17.06 -20.14
N ILE A 54 -1.84 16.16 -19.47
CA ILE A 54 -2.41 14.86 -19.06
C ILE A 54 -3.47 15.02 -17.97
N ASN A 55 -4.43 14.09 -17.95
CA ASN A 55 -5.52 14.07 -16.97
C ASN A 55 -5.03 13.49 -15.63
N GLU A 56 -4.30 14.29 -14.88
CA GLU A 56 -3.72 13.91 -13.58
C GLU A 56 -3.94 15.00 -12.54
N VAL A 57 -4.44 14.63 -11.35
CA VAL A 57 -4.69 15.54 -10.24
C VAL A 57 -3.56 15.40 -9.21
N GLY A 58 -2.80 16.50 -9.04
CA GLY A 58 -1.92 16.62 -7.87
C GLY A 58 -0.68 15.75 -7.86
N HIS A 59 -0.20 15.28 -9.01
CA HIS A 59 1.14 14.70 -9.06
C HIS A 59 2.15 15.84 -8.87
N GLU A 60 2.80 15.85 -7.70
CA GLU A 60 4.11 16.45 -7.60
C GLU A 60 5.02 15.65 -8.54
N LYS A 61 5.24 16.16 -9.76
CA LYS A 61 6.34 15.65 -10.60
C LYS A 61 7.55 15.56 -9.70
N PRO A 62 8.30 14.46 -9.74
CA PRO A 62 9.52 14.37 -8.94
C PRO A 62 10.32 15.64 -9.16
N ALA A 63 10.71 16.28 -8.07
CA ALA A 63 11.43 17.55 -8.15
C ALA A 63 12.59 17.38 -9.12
N HIS A 64 12.80 18.37 -9.98
CA HIS A 64 13.91 18.34 -10.95
C HIS A 64 15.20 17.95 -10.22
N TRP A 65 16.04 17.15 -10.84
CA TRP A 65 17.27 16.63 -10.25
C TRP A 65 18.11 17.69 -9.51
N SER A 66 18.15 18.92 -10.03
CA SER A 66 18.87 20.04 -9.39
C SER A 66 18.25 20.46 -8.06
N ILE A 67 16.92 20.40 -7.92
CA ILE A 67 16.22 20.71 -6.66
C ILE A 67 16.45 19.59 -5.65
N GLN A 68 16.48 18.33 -6.10
CA GLN A 68 16.80 17.19 -5.24
C GLN A 68 18.23 17.28 -4.72
N LEU A 69 19.19 17.64 -5.59
CA LEU A 69 20.57 17.88 -5.21
C LEU A 69 20.68 19.03 -4.19
N LEU A 70 19.96 20.13 -4.41
CA LEU A 70 19.95 21.26 -3.46
C LEU A 70 19.31 20.89 -2.11
N ARG A 71 18.28 20.03 -2.12
CA ARG A 71 17.67 19.52 -0.88
C ARG A 71 18.64 18.66 -0.07
N ALA A 72 19.55 17.92 -0.70
CA ALA A 72 20.56 17.14 -0.02
C ALA A 72 21.47 18.01 0.88
N PHE A 73 21.74 19.29 0.48
CA PHE A 73 22.48 20.24 1.31
C PHE A 73 21.73 20.74 2.55
N ARG A 74 20.41 20.53 2.64
CA ARG A 74 19.61 20.90 3.84
C ARG A 74 19.68 19.86 4.95
N ASN A 75 20.45 18.79 4.76
CA ASN A 75 20.71 17.81 5.81
C ASN A 75 21.44 18.49 6.98
N PRO A 76 20.92 18.38 8.23
CA PRO A 76 21.54 19.01 9.42
C PRO A 76 23.02 18.66 9.58
N PHE A 77 23.41 17.44 9.26
CA PHE A 77 24.81 16.99 9.27
C PHE A 77 25.70 17.80 8.33
N ILE A 78 25.28 17.96 7.08
CA ILE A 78 26.04 18.71 6.10
C ILE A 78 26.20 20.17 6.55
N ILE A 79 25.14 20.73 7.18
CA ILE A 79 25.19 22.07 7.77
C ILE A 79 26.25 22.14 8.87
N VAL A 80 26.29 21.15 9.76
CA VAL A 80 27.28 21.11 10.84
C VAL A 80 28.69 20.95 10.30
N LEU A 81 28.91 20.09 9.30
CA LEU A 81 30.20 19.96 8.62
C LEU A 81 30.65 21.29 7.97
N LEU A 82 29.72 22.00 7.32
CA LEU A 82 30.03 23.30 6.72
C LEU A 82 30.36 24.35 7.79
N VAL A 83 29.64 24.37 8.93
CA VAL A 83 29.96 25.21 10.08
C VAL A 83 31.35 24.87 10.61
N LEU A 84 31.67 23.59 10.76
CA LEU A 84 32.99 23.14 11.19
C LEU A 84 34.09 23.62 10.25
N ALA A 85 33.91 23.47 8.93
CA ALA A 85 34.85 23.95 7.92
C ALA A 85 35.05 25.46 7.98
N VAL A 86 33.97 26.21 8.16
CA VAL A 86 34.02 27.67 8.30
C VAL A 86 34.76 28.09 9.57
N VAL A 87 34.43 27.46 10.72
CA VAL A 87 35.15 27.78 11.99
C VAL A 87 36.63 27.49 11.85
N GLN A 88 37.02 26.34 11.26
CA GLN A 88 38.41 25.99 11.05
C GLN A 88 39.13 26.98 10.14
N LEU A 89 38.48 27.46 9.06
CA LEU A 89 39.02 28.46 8.16
C LEU A 89 39.27 29.82 8.86
N PHE A 90 38.45 30.19 9.84
CA PHE A 90 38.61 31.40 10.62
C PHE A 90 39.65 31.24 11.74
N THR A 91 39.83 30.01 12.26
CA THR A 91 40.78 29.75 13.36
C THR A 91 42.22 29.57 12.87
N ASP A 92 42.40 28.93 11.72
CA ASP A 92 43.69 28.71 11.09
C ASP A 92 43.56 28.95 9.55
N PRO A 93 43.65 30.21 9.08
CA PRO A 93 43.45 30.51 7.66
C PRO A 93 44.53 29.95 6.74
N ASP A 94 45.69 29.59 7.28
CA ASP A 94 46.82 29.09 6.51
C ASP A 94 46.76 27.54 6.33
N ASP A 95 46.01 26.85 7.16
CA ASP A 95 45.78 25.40 7.01
C ASP A 95 44.45 25.07 6.34
N LEU A 96 44.47 24.92 5.01
CA LEU A 96 43.32 24.52 4.20
C LEU A 96 43.06 23.02 4.23
N THR A 97 43.85 22.20 4.90
CA THR A 97 43.77 20.76 4.86
C THR A 97 42.44 20.25 5.44
N GLY A 98 42.05 20.76 6.60
CA GLY A 98 40.78 20.39 7.25
C GLY A 98 39.56 20.78 6.42
N PRO A 99 39.40 22.04 6.03
CA PRO A 99 38.30 22.49 5.16
C PRO A 99 38.18 21.71 3.86
N VAL A 100 39.31 21.37 3.22
CA VAL A 100 39.32 20.56 1.98
C VAL A 100 38.80 19.15 2.23
N ILE A 101 39.26 18.48 3.30
CA ILE A 101 38.80 17.15 3.65
C ILE A 101 37.30 17.17 3.96
N ILE A 102 36.83 18.14 4.74
CA ILE A 102 35.41 18.31 5.03
C ILE A 102 34.62 18.55 3.73
N GLY A 103 35.14 19.36 2.82
CA GLY A 103 34.53 19.61 1.52
C GLY A 103 34.39 18.35 0.67
N VAL A 104 35.39 17.48 0.67
CA VAL A 104 35.35 16.15 0.03
C VAL A 104 34.31 15.26 0.69
N MET A 105 34.26 15.22 2.03
CA MET A 105 33.26 14.45 2.79
C MET A 105 31.83 14.91 2.48
N VAL A 106 31.58 16.21 2.51
CA VAL A 106 30.29 16.81 2.13
C VAL A 106 29.92 16.41 0.71
N SER A 107 30.86 16.51 -0.22
CA SER A 107 30.62 16.13 -1.62
C SER A 107 30.26 14.66 -1.78
N ILE A 108 30.95 13.77 -1.09
CA ILE A 108 30.64 12.33 -1.09
C ILE A 108 29.25 12.07 -0.48
N SER A 109 28.94 12.66 0.68
CA SER A 109 27.65 12.47 1.37
C SER A 109 26.48 13.00 0.53
N VAL A 110 26.63 14.20 -0.07
CA VAL A 110 25.61 14.77 -0.96
C VAL A 110 25.39 13.91 -2.21
N LEU A 111 26.48 13.45 -2.84
CA LEU A 111 26.39 12.63 -4.05
C LEU A 111 25.73 11.27 -3.77
N LEU A 112 26.06 10.64 -2.64
CA LEU A 112 25.46 9.39 -2.21
C LEU A 112 23.97 9.56 -1.92
N SER A 113 23.59 10.57 -1.11
CA SER A 113 22.20 10.87 -0.78
C SER A 113 21.40 11.16 -2.04
N PHE A 114 21.90 12.02 -2.93
CA PHE A 114 21.27 12.34 -4.20
C PHE A 114 21.09 11.09 -5.09
N THR A 115 22.16 10.31 -5.28
CA THR A 115 22.11 9.15 -6.18
C THR A 115 21.11 8.11 -5.69
N GLN A 116 21.03 7.87 -4.39
CA GLN A 116 20.11 6.89 -3.82
C GLN A 116 18.66 7.39 -3.83
N GLU A 117 18.42 8.66 -3.47
CA GLU A 117 17.09 9.27 -3.53
C GLU A 117 16.56 9.29 -4.97
N TYR A 118 17.40 9.66 -5.92
CA TYR A 118 17.07 9.68 -7.34
C TYR A 118 16.73 8.28 -7.86
N ARG A 119 17.56 7.26 -7.55
CA ARG A 119 17.30 5.88 -7.95
C ARG A 119 16.03 5.31 -7.31
N SER A 120 15.78 5.61 -6.05
CA SER A 120 14.58 5.15 -5.35
C SER A 120 13.32 5.79 -5.92
N SER A 121 13.35 7.11 -6.20
CA SER A 121 12.24 7.83 -6.84
C SER A 121 11.92 7.28 -8.22
N MET A 122 12.94 7.06 -9.05
CA MET A 122 12.77 6.46 -10.38
C MET A 122 12.23 5.03 -10.34
N ALA A 123 12.65 4.24 -9.35
CA ALA A 123 12.12 2.89 -9.18
C ALA A 123 10.65 2.91 -8.77
N ALA A 124 10.27 3.78 -7.83
CA ALA A 124 8.88 3.96 -7.40
C ALA A 124 7.98 4.41 -8.58
N GLU A 125 8.45 5.33 -9.40
CA GLU A 125 7.72 5.81 -10.59
C GLU A 125 7.51 4.69 -11.62
N LYS A 126 8.56 3.90 -11.92
CA LYS A 126 8.43 2.74 -12.81
C LYS A 126 7.44 1.69 -12.29
N LEU A 127 7.41 1.45 -10.98
CA LEU A 127 6.48 0.51 -10.36
C LEU A 127 5.04 1.03 -10.44
N LYS A 128 4.85 2.33 -10.23
CA LYS A 128 3.55 2.97 -10.32
C LYS A 128 2.98 2.90 -11.75
N ALA A 129 3.83 3.03 -12.76
CA ALA A 129 3.47 2.91 -14.17
C ALA A 129 3.06 1.48 -14.60
N MET A 130 3.30 0.45 -13.77
CA MET A 130 2.88 -0.93 -14.06
C MET A 130 1.40 -1.19 -13.79
N VAL A 131 0.74 -0.34 -13.01
CA VAL A 131 -0.69 -0.43 -12.71
C VAL A 131 -1.35 0.87 -13.16
N ARG A 132 -2.04 0.83 -14.29
CA ARG A 132 -2.76 1.97 -14.85
C ARG A 132 -4.26 1.72 -14.78
N ASN A 133 -5.02 2.74 -14.40
CA ASN A 133 -6.46 2.74 -14.56
C ASN A 133 -6.78 3.11 -16.02
N THR A 134 -7.74 2.42 -16.62
CA THR A 134 -8.21 2.67 -17.98
C THR A 134 -9.64 3.20 -17.97
N ALA A 135 -10.05 3.88 -19.03
CA ALA A 135 -11.41 4.29 -19.25
C ALA A 135 -11.84 3.84 -20.64
N THR A 136 -13.07 3.34 -20.76
CA THR A 136 -13.65 2.98 -22.04
C THR A 136 -14.16 4.24 -22.74
N VAL A 137 -13.61 4.54 -23.91
CA VAL A 137 -13.98 5.72 -24.70
C VAL A 137 -14.40 5.34 -26.11
N THR A 138 -15.22 6.20 -26.73
CA THR A 138 -15.43 6.16 -28.19
C THR A 138 -14.51 7.17 -28.83
N ARG A 139 -13.62 6.71 -29.70
CA ARG A 139 -12.73 7.51 -30.54
C ARG A 139 -12.83 7.10 -32.00
N ARG A 140 -12.42 7.96 -32.91
CA ARG A 140 -12.36 7.63 -34.32
C ARG A 140 -11.06 6.95 -34.66
N ALA A 141 -11.16 5.80 -35.33
CA ALA A 141 -10.02 5.13 -35.95
C ALA A 141 -9.56 5.91 -37.20
N GLU A 142 -8.39 5.61 -37.71
CA GLU A 142 -7.80 6.24 -38.90
C GLU A 142 -8.70 6.14 -40.15
N ASP A 143 -9.53 5.11 -40.23
CA ASP A 143 -10.52 4.87 -41.29
C ASP A 143 -11.81 5.69 -41.11
N GLY A 144 -11.92 6.47 -40.05
CA GLY A 144 -13.06 7.34 -39.74
C GLY A 144 -14.24 6.65 -39.05
N HIS A 145 -14.15 5.35 -38.74
CA HIS A 145 -15.18 4.63 -37.98
C HIS A 145 -15.06 4.91 -36.48
N ALA A 146 -16.24 4.99 -35.81
CA ALA A 146 -16.30 5.10 -34.36
C ALA A 146 -15.96 3.74 -33.72
N GLU A 147 -14.92 3.69 -32.87
CA GLU A 147 -14.50 2.50 -32.14
C GLU A 147 -14.52 2.72 -30.64
N ARG A 148 -14.97 1.70 -29.90
CA ARG A 148 -14.83 1.67 -28.43
C ARG A 148 -13.51 1.05 -28.06
N ILE A 149 -12.66 1.86 -27.43
CA ILE A 149 -11.31 1.43 -26.98
C ILE A 149 -11.12 1.74 -25.51
N GLU A 150 -10.24 0.99 -24.86
CA GLU A 150 -9.74 1.31 -23.53
C GLU A 150 -8.49 2.17 -23.64
N VAL A 151 -8.52 3.33 -22.99
CA VAL A 151 -7.38 4.25 -22.92
C VAL A 151 -6.96 4.47 -21.47
N PRO A 152 -5.67 4.71 -21.19
CA PRO A 152 -5.23 5.15 -19.86
C PRO A 152 -5.99 6.43 -19.45
N VAL A 153 -6.44 6.49 -18.21
CA VAL A 153 -7.15 7.67 -17.68
C VAL A 153 -6.33 8.95 -17.86
N GLU A 154 -5.02 8.85 -17.82
CA GLU A 154 -4.07 9.95 -18.02
C GLU A 154 -4.15 10.57 -19.43
N GLU A 155 -4.60 9.80 -20.43
CA GLU A 155 -4.69 10.19 -21.82
C GLU A 155 -6.08 10.71 -22.24
N LEU A 156 -6.99 10.87 -21.27
CA LEU A 156 -8.30 11.47 -21.50
C LEU A 156 -8.18 12.97 -21.75
N VAL A 157 -8.92 13.43 -22.75
CA VAL A 157 -8.98 14.86 -23.12
C VAL A 157 -10.41 15.41 -23.02
N VAL A 158 -10.53 16.71 -22.88
CA VAL A 158 -11.85 17.39 -22.92
C VAL A 158 -12.52 17.10 -24.23
N GLY A 159 -13.80 16.65 -24.21
CA GLY A 159 -14.57 16.28 -25.39
C GLY A 159 -14.53 14.77 -25.71
N ASP A 160 -13.75 13.93 -25.04
CA ASP A 160 -13.82 12.47 -25.17
C ASP A 160 -15.21 11.97 -24.75
N ILE A 161 -15.70 10.93 -25.44
CA ILE A 161 -16.96 10.24 -25.08
C ILE A 161 -16.63 9.02 -24.26
N VAL A 162 -17.01 9.05 -22.98
CA VAL A 162 -16.71 8.01 -21.99
C VAL A 162 -17.93 7.13 -21.77
N HIS A 163 -17.73 5.82 -21.65
CA HIS A 163 -18.74 4.85 -21.25
C HIS A 163 -18.50 4.40 -19.82
N LEU A 164 -19.56 4.41 -19.02
CA LEU A 164 -19.52 4.08 -17.61
C LEU A 164 -20.40 2.88 -17.30
N GLY A 165 -19.90 1.99 -16.45
CA GLY A 165 -20.61 0.86 -15.88
C GLY A 165 -20.44 0.77 -14.38
N ALA A 166 -21.21 -0.10 -13.73
CA ALA A 166 -21.06 -0.33 -12.29
C ALA A 166 -19.64 -0.80 -11.93
N GLY A 167 -19.00 -0.11 -11.01
CA GLY A 167 -17.59 -0.37 -10.57
C GLY A 167 -16.57 0.58 -11.15
N ASP A 168 -16.89 1.33 -12.19
CA ASP A 168 -15.98 2.28 -12.79
C ASP A 168 -15.79 3.50 -11.89
N MET A 169 -14.58 3.99 -11.82
CA MET A 169 -14.33 5.33 -11.31
C MET A 169 -14.63 6.37 -12.39
N ILE A 170 -15.20 7.49 -11.96
CA ILE A 170 -15.38 8.64 -12.83
C ILE A 170 -13.99 9.25 -13.12
N PRO A 171 -13.49 9.11 -14.37
CA PRO A 171 -12.09 9.38 -14.67
C PRO A 171 -11.77 10.87 -14.88
N ALA A 172 -12.79 11.71 -15.04
CA ALA A 172 -12.69 13.16 -15.27
C ALA A 172 -14.01 13.82 -14.84
N ASP A 173 -14.15 15.14 -14.89
CA ASP A 173 -15.46 15.74 -14.72
C ASP A 173 -16.28 15.55 -16.02
N LEU A 174 -17.41 14.86 -15.89
CA LEU A 174 -18.23 14.38 -17.01
C LEU A 174 -19.62 14.97 -17.01
N ARG A 175 -20.17 15.19 -18.23
CA ARG A 175 -21.57 15.52 -18.49
C ARG A 175 -22.25 14.33 -19.12
N LEU A 176 -23.33 13.86 -18.52
CA LEU A 176 -24.09 12.71 -18.98
C LEU A 176 -24.84 13.04 -20.30
N LEU A 177 -24.64 12.23 -21.32
CA LEU A 177 -25.36 12.28 -22.58
C LEU A 177 -26.53 11.29 -22.57
N ALA A 178 -26.32 10.10 -22.04
CA ALA A 178 -27.30 9.07 -21.79
C ALA A 178 -27.01 8.39 -20.46
N ALA A 179 -28.03 8.06 -19.69
CA ALA A 179 -27.90 7.33 -18.44
C ALA A 179 -29.12 6.45 -18.22
N LYS A 180 -28.89 5.26 -17.61
CA LYS A 180 -29.96 4.36 -17.22
C LYS A 180 -29.71 3.87 -15.80
N ASP A 181 -30.58 4.18 -14.87
CA ASP A 181 -30.56 3.81 -13.45
C ASP A 181 -29.19 4.04 -12.80
N LEU A 182 -28.59 5.21 -13.12
CA LEU A 182 -27.24 5.54 -12.71
C LEU A 182 -27.20 6.08 -11.28
N PHE A 183 -26.55 5.36 -10.40
CA PHE A 183 -26.27 5.78 -9.02
C PHE A 183 -24.77 5.92 -8.81
N ILE A 184 -24.35 7.06 -8.27
CA ILE A 184 -22.93 7.40 -8.05
C ILE A 184 -22.67 7.64 -6.56
N SER A 185 -21.64 7.03 -6.03
CA SER A 185 -21.14 7.36 -4.71
C SER A 185 -20.22 8.59 -4.79
N GLN A 186 -20.63 9.64 -4.08
CA GLN A 186 -19.86 10.88 -3.95
C GLN A 186 -19.12 10.97 -2.61
N ALA A 187 -19.01 9.86 -1.87
CA ALA A 187 -18.44 9.79 -0.54
C ALA A 187 -17.03 10.41 -0.41
N ILE A 188 -16.22 10.31 -1.47
CA ILE A 188 -14.87 10.90 -1.49
C ILE A 188 -14.89 12.44 -1.47
N LEU A 189 -15.95 13.06 -1.95
CA LEU A 189 -16.11 14.51 -2.03
C LEU A 189 -16.98 15.08 -0.90
N THR A 190 -18.01 14.33 -0.49
CA THR A 190 -19.01 14.78 0.51
C THR A 190 -18.81 14.18 1.90
N GLY A 191 -18.15 13.01 1.99
CA GLY A 191 -18.12 12.18 3.20
C GLY A 191 -19.42 11.38 3.44
N GLU A 192 -20.46 11.56 2.61
CA GLU A 192 -21.74 10.84 2.73
C GLU A 192 -21.72 9.51 2.01
N SER A 193 -22.18 8.45 2.67
CA SER A 193 -22.10 7.08 2.14
C SER A 193 -23.24 6.71 1.19
N LEU A 194 -24.34 7.47 1.15
CA LEU A 194 -25.50 7.16 0.31
C LEU A 194 -25.21 7.53 -1.15
N PRO A 195 -25.45 6.62 -2.10
CA PRO A 195 -25.33 6.93 -3.52
C PRO A 195 -26.41 7.94 -3.96
N VAL A 196 -26.02 8.79 -4.90
CA VAL A 196 -26.89 9.83 -5.49
C VAL A 196 -27.27 9.38 -6.89
N GLU A 197 -28.55 9.49 -7.21
CA GLU A 197 -29.06 9.24 -8.57
C GLU A 197 -28.62 10.36 -9.51
N LYS A 198 -28.12 9.99 -10.68
CA LYS A 198 -27.74 10.91 -11.76
C LYS A 198 -28.48 10.52 -13.04
N ALA A 199 -28.95 11.51 -13.78
CA ALA A 199 -29.71 11.28 -14.98
C ALA A 199 -29.23 12.14 -16.14
N ALA A 200 -29.38 11.63 -17.36
CA ALA A 200 -29.22 12.45 -18.57
C ALA A 200 -30.43 13.36 -18.75
N PRO A 201 -30.30 14.53 -19.38
CA PRO A 201 -31.45 15.41 -19.60
C PRO A 201 -32.38 14.83 -20.63
N ASN A 202 -33.62 14.55 -20.22
CA ASN A 202 -34.70 14.18 -21.09
C ASN A 202 -35.46 15.45 -21.51
N GLY A 203 -35.07 16.09 -22.63
CA GLY A 203 -35.68 17.31 -23.07
C GLY A 203 -35.39 18.54 -22.21
N HIS A 204 -36.28 19.47 -22.05
CA HIS A 204 -36.09 20.68 -21.26
C HIS A 204 -36.00 20.34 -19.76
N VAL A 205 -34.78 20.11 -19.25
CA VAL A 205 -34.53 20.04 -17.80
C VAL A 205 -34.68 21.44 -17.24
N GLN A 206 -35.77 21.68 -16.49
CA GLN A 206 -35.91 22.91 -15.73
C GLN A 206 -34.75 22.98 -14.75
N ALA A 207 -34.06 24.12 -14.69
CA ALA A 207 -32.99 24.36 -13.70
C ALA A 207 -33.58 24.13 -12.30
N VAL A 208 -33.23 23.05 -11.69
CA VAL A 208 -33.50 22.79 -10.26
C VAL A 208 -32.61 23.75 -9.49
N ASP A 209 -33.17 24.39 -8.46
CA ASP A 209 -32.41 25.24 -7.54
C ASP A 209 -31.44 24.36 -6.76
N SER A 210 -30.30 24.04 -7.39
CA SER A 210 -29.26 23.17 -6.81
C SER A 210 -28.45 23.98 -5.80
N SER A 211 -28.42 23.51 -4.56
CA SER A 211 -27.71 24.17 -3.45
C SER A 211 -26.18 24.09 -3.57
N GLY A 212 -25.67 23.26 -4.48
CA GLY A 212 -24.22 23.08 -4.68
C GLY A 212 -23.82 22.36 -5.96
N PRO A 213 -22.54 22.37 -6.31
CA PRO A 213 -22.03 21.72 -7.53
C PRO A 213 -22.28 20.22 -7.53
N LEU A 214 -22.24 19.55 -6.39
CA LEU A 214 -22.41 18.11 -6.25
C LEU A 214 -23.86 17.65 -6.43
N ASP A 215 -24.82 18.58 -6.34
CA ASP A 215 -26.25 18.32 -6.49
C ASP A 215 -26.70 18.34 -7.96
N LEU A 216 -25.82 18.70 -8.91
CA LEU A 216 -26.15 18.72 -10.34
C LEU A 216 -26.48 17.31 -10.83
N PRO A 217 -27.70 17.05 -11.32
CA PRO A 217 -28.13 15.69 -11.65
C PRO A 217 -27.45 15.12 -12.89
N THR A 218 -26.91 15.97 -13.76
CA THR A 218 -26.38 15.60 -15.08
C THR A 218 -24.84 15.60 -15.11
N VAL A 219 -24.19 15.98 -14.01
CA VAL A 219 -22.71 16.06 -13.92
C VAL A 219 -22.16 15.04 -12.95
N CYS A 220 -21.11 14.37 -13.35
CA CYS A 220 -20.36 13.41 -12.54
C CYS A 220 -18.94 13.94 -12.36
N TYR A 221 -18.42 13.89 -11.13
CA TYR A 221 -17.13 14.48 -10.80
C TYR A 221 -16.03 13.43 -10.67
N MET A 222 -14.83 13.80 -11.10
CA MET A 222 -13.65 12.96 -11.00
C MET A 222 -13.44 12.42 -9.58
N GLY A 223 -13.07 11.12 -9.49
CA GLY A 223 -12.80 10.45 -8.22
C GLY A 223 -14.03 9.87 -7.52
N THR A 224 -15.24 10.17 -8.00
CA THR A 224 -16.47 9.46 -7.59
C THR A 224 -16.56 8.12 -8.32
N ASN A 225 -17.46 7.23 -7.92
CA ASN A 225 -17.59 5.92 -8.56
C ASN A 225 -19.03 5.52 -8.83
N VAL A 226 -19.23 4.78 -9.92
CA VAL A 226 -20.53 4.22 -10.30
C VAL A 226 -20.86 3.05 -9.37
N VAL A 227 -21.99 3.13 -8.67
CA VAL A 227 -22.50 2.06 -7.81
C VAL A 227 -23.38 1.11 -8.60
N SER A 228 -24.27 1.66 -9.44
CA SER A 228 -25.16 0.88 -10.32
C SER A 228 -25.53 1.67 -11.56
N GLY A 229 -26.08 0.98 -12.56
CA GLY A 229 -26.49 1.56 -13.83
C GLY A 229 -25.37 1.68 -14.85
N THR A 230 -25.73 2.32 -15.99
CA THR A 230 -24.79 2.58 -17.09
C THR A 230 -24.98 3.99 -17.62
N ALA A 231 -23.92 4.57 -18.19
CA ALA A 231 -23.99 5.89 -18.79
C ALA A 231 -23.03 6.06 -19.98
N THR A 232 -23.38 7.02 -20.85
CA THR A 232 -22.45 7.60 -21.81
C THR A 232 -22.34 9.10 -21.50
N ALA A 233 -21.13 9.60 -21.41
CA ALA A 233 -20.84 10.96 -20.97
C ALA A 233 -19.75 11.61 -21.82
N VAL A 234 -19.71 12.95 -21.83
CA VAL A 234 -18.62 13.73 -22.45
C VAL A 234 -17.75 14.35 -21.38
N VAL A 235 -16.43 14.35 -21.60
CA VAL A 235 -15.45 14.96 -20.70
C VAL A 235 -15.54 16.49 -20.76
N LEU A 236 -15.82 17.13 -19.62
CA LEU A 236 -15.87 18.59 -19.47
C LEU A 236 -14.53 19.20 -19.04
N ALA A 237 -13.86 18.55 -18.10
CA ALA A 237 -12.59 19.01 -17.55
C ALA A 237 -11.70 17.84 -17.13
N THR A 238 -10.37 18.04 -17.26
CA THR A 238 -9.34 17.04 -16.94
C THR A 238 -8.33 17.58 -15.91
N GLY A 239 -7.69 16.68 -15.16
CA GLY A 239 -6.58 16.94 -14.27
C GLY A 239 -6.85 18.06 -13.25
N ALA A 240 -5.93 19.01 -13.22
CA ALA A 240 -5.98 20.12 -12.26
C ALA A 240 -7.19 21.08 -12.45
N ARG A 241 -7.95 20.96 -13.54
CA ARG A 241 -9.15 21.76 -13.82
C ARG A 241 -10.44 21.10 -13.38
N THR A 242 -10.40 19.83 -12.97
CA THR A 242 -11.55 19.13 -12.41
C THR A 242 -11.93 19.70 -11.05
N TYR A 243 -13.14 19.41 -10.59
CA TYR A 243 -13.59 19.78 -9.25
C TYR A 243 -12.64 19.25 -8.16
N LEU A 244 -12.27 17.95 -8.25
CA LEU A 244 -11.30 17.33 -7.36
C LEU A 244 -9.92 18.01 -7.43
N GLY A 245 -9.44 18.34 -8.63
CA GLY A 245 -8.18 19.06 -8.82
C GLY A 245 -8.17 20.45 -8.20
N SER A 246 -9.30 21.15 -8.23
CA SER A 246 -9.45 22.45 -7.58
C SER A 246 -9.41 22.36 -6.05
N LEU A 247 -10.02 21.30 -5.46
CA LEU A 247 -9.97 21.01 -4.03
C LEU A 247 -8.56 20.59 -3.59
N ALA A 248 -7.89 19.74 -4.33
CA ALA A 248 -6.54 19.25 -4.01
C ALA A 248 -5.52 20.39 -3.87
N ARG A 249 -5.65 21.48 -4.65
CA ARG A 249 -4.83 22.69 -4.50
C ARG A 249 -5.08 23.45 -3.20
N THR A 250 -6.27 23.33 -2.64
CA THR A 250 -6.68 24.04 -1.40
C THR A 250 -6.34 23.23 -0.16
N LEU A 251 -6.29 21.89 -0.29
CA LEU A 251 -6.10 20.91 0.77
C LEU A 251 -4.66 20.41 0.89
N SER A 252 -3.64 21.15 0.48
CA SER A 252 -2.23 20.84 0.73
C SER A 252 -1.94 20.88 2.25
N GLY A 253 -2.60 20.00 2.99
CA GLY A 253 -2.42 19.76 4.41
C GLY A 253 -1.38 18.66 4.66
N GLU A 254 -0.77 18.67 5.84
CA GLU A 254 0.19 17.65 6.28
C GLU A 254 -0.43 16.25 6.19
N ARG A 255 0.31 15.34 5.57
CA ARG A 255 -0.07 13.91 5.48
C ARG A 255 -0.21 13.31 6.88
N VAL A 256 -1.23 12.51 7.10
CA VAL A 256 -1.39 11.74 8.34
C VAL A 256 -0.18 10.80 8.50
N GLN A 257 0.53 10.92 9.61
CA GLN A 257 1.70 10.09 9.91
C GLN A 257 1.31 8.63 10.06
N THR A 258 2.02 7.76 9.33
CA THR A 258 1.85 6.32 9.43
C THR A 258 2.46 5.75 10.73
N SER A 259 2.15 4.50 11.07
CA SER A 259 2.81 3.78 12.19
C SER A 259 4.32 3.67 11.97
N PHE A 260 4.75 3.61 10.73
CA PHE A 260 6.16 3.62 10.33
C PHE A 260 6.83 4.97 10.63
N ASP A 261 6.23 6.08 10.22
CA ASP A 261 6.78 7.41 10.46
C ASP A 261 6.91 7.69 11.96
N ARG A 262 5.91 7.25 12.74
CA ARG A 262 5.95 7.33 14.21
C ARG A 262 7.06 6.47 14.82
N GLY A 263 7.29 5.27 14.28
CA GLY A 263 8.36 4.37 14.71
C GLY A 263 9.74 4.99 14.49
N ILE A 264 10.01 5.48 13.28
CA ILE A 264 11.29 6.16 12.95
C ILE A 264 11.47 7.41 13.82
N SER A 265 10.42 8.22 13.95
CA SER A 265 10.46 9.42 14.79
C SER A 265 10.79 9.08 16.25
N SER A 266 10.22 8.02 16.79
CA SER A 266 10.49 7.56 18.17
C SER A 266 11.94 7.14 18.38
N VAL A 267 12.55 6.46 17.42
CA VAL A 267 13.97 6.08 17.45
C VAL A 267 14.86 7.32 17.34
N SER A 268 14.56 8.22 16.41
CA SER A 268 15.30 9.47 16.25
C SER A 268 15.27 10.29 17.54
N TRP A 269 14.11 10.43 18.17
CA TRP A 269 13.97 11.12 19.46
C TRP A 269 14.74 10.45 20.60
N LEU A 270 14.79 9.11 20.62
CA LEU A 270 15.62 8.38 21.60
C LEU A 270 17.08 8.78 21.47
N LEU A 271 17.62 8.77 20.24
CA LEU A 271 19.02 9.12 19.99
C LEU A 271 19.30 10.61 20.24
N ILE A 272 18.40 11.50 19.88
CA ILE A 272 18.51 12.95 20.15
C ILE A 272 18.55 13.22 21.66
N ARG A 273 17.70 12.57 22.46
CA ARG A 273 17.73 12.71 23.93
C ARG A 273 19.05 12.24 24.51
N PHE A 274 19.57 11.13 24.01
CA PHE A 274 20.85 10.63 24.42
C PHE A 274 21.99 11.61 24.09
N MET A 275 22.01 12.13 22.86
CA MET A 275 22.97 13.13 22.41
C MET A 275 22.89 14.41 23.24
N ALA A 276 21.68 14.91 23.52
CA ALA A 276 21.46 16.15 24.29
C ALA A 276 22.00 16.09 25.72
N VAL A 277 22.20 14.89 26.28
CA VAL A 277 22.84 14.69 27.59
C VAL A 277 24.33 14.48 27.45
N MET A 278 24.77 13.62 26.53
CA MET A 278 26.14 13.16 26.46
C MET A 278 27.12 14.20 25.90
N VAL A 279 26.69 14.94 24.86
CA VAL A 279 27.56 15.92 24.21
C VAL A 279 27.95 17.07 25.14
N PRO A 280 27.05 17.72 25.91
CA PRO A 280 27.44 18.70 26.93
C PRO A 280 28.34 18.14 27.99
N VAL A 281 28.16 16.86 28.39
CA VAL A 281 29.05 16.25 29.41
C VAL A 281 30.47 16.09 28.84
N VAL A 282 30.62 15.57 27.63
CA VAL A 282 31.91 15.45 26.92
C VAL A 282 32.57 16.82 26.72
N PHE A 283 31.82 17.83 26.32
CA PHE A 283 32.29 19.19 26.17
C PHE A 283 32.84 19.75 27.50
N LEU A 284 32.07 19.64 28.57
CA LEU A 284 32.47 20.16 29.90
C LEU A 284 33.70 19.47 30.45
N ILE A 285 33.78 18.13 30.36
CA ILE A 285 34.94 17.35 30.83
C ILE A 285 36.19 17.81 30.09
N ASN A 286 36.16 17.86 28.77
CA ASN A 286 37.34 18.26 28.00
C ASN A 286 37.70 19.72 28.22
N GLY A 287 36.72 20.63 28.30
CA GLY A 287 36.97 22.05 28.54
C GLY A 287 37.59 22.34 29.90
N ILE A 288 37.13 21.66 30.95
CA ILE A 288 37.62 21.83 32.31
C ILE A 288 38.99 21.19 32.47
N ASP A 289 39.16 19.92 32.02
CA ASP A 289 40.38 19.13 32.25
C ASP A 289 41.54 19.60 31.38
N LYS A 290 41.28 20.00 30.13
CA LYS A 290 42.33 20.33 29.16
C LYS A 290 42.54 21.85 28.99
N HIS A 291 41.69 22.70 29.60
CA HIS A 291 41.71 24.16 29.49
C HIS A 291 41.66 24.74 28.06
N ASP A 292 41.22 23.87 27.09
CA ASP A 292 41.00 24.26 25.69
C ASP A 292 39.52 24.19 25.32
N TRP A 293 38.82 25.29 25.53
CA TRP A 293 37.38 25.37 25.28
C TRP A 293 37.02 25.29 23.81
N LEU A 294 37.88 25.80 22.90
CA LEU A 294 37.65 25.75 21.48
C LEU A 294 37.82 24.32 20.95
N GLY A 295 38.92 23.66 21.33
CA GLY A 295 39.14 22.26 20.99
C GLY A 295 38.07 21.34 21.58
N ALA A 296 37.64 21.58 22.82
CA ALA A 296 36.54 20.85 23.45
C ALA A 296 35.21 21.06 22.73
N PHE A 297 34.94 22.27 22.26
CA PHE A 297 33.74 22.58 21.48
C PHE A 297 33.75 21.85 20.13
N MET A 298 34.82 21.93 19.37
CA MET A 298 35.02 21.28 18.09
C MET A 298 34.92 19.74 18.21
N PHE A 299 35.50 19.20 19.28
CA PHE A 299 35.43 17.80 19.60
C PHE A 299 34.01 17.37 19.96
N GLY A 300 33.33 18.11 20.86
CA GLY A 300 31.95 17.84 21.24
C GLY A 300 30.99 17.91 20.03
N LEU A 301 31.22 18.89 19.14
CA LEU A 301 30.45 19.02 17.89
C LEU A 301 30.67 17.81 16.97
N SER A 302 31.90 17.31 16.84
CA SER A 302 32.20 16.12 16.04
C SER A 302 31.61 14.85 16.64
N VAL A 303 31.56 14.74 17.96
CA VAL A 303 30.86 13.64 18.66
C VAL A 303 29.37 13.72 18.44
N ALA A 304 28.77 14.93 18.47
CA ALA A 304 27.35 15.14 18.18
C ALA A 304 26.98 14.68 16.77
N VAL A 305 27.84 15.01 15.80
CA VAL A 305 27.70 14.57 14.41
C VAL A 305 27.69 13.05 14.34
N GLY A 306 28.67 12.37 14.94
CA GLY A 306 28.76 10.91 14.91
C GLY A 306 27.59 10.18 15.61
N LEU A 307 26.87 10.89 16.52
CA LEU A 307 25.67 10.35 17.16
C LEU A 307 24.39 10.49 16.32
N THR A 308 24.40 11.37 15.35
CA THR A 308 23.21 11.63 14.52
C THR A 308 23.04 10.48 13.50
N PRO A 309 21.91 9.80 13.45
CA PRO A 309 21.68 8.70 12.50
C PRO A 309 21.39 9.24 11.09
N GLU A 310 22.39 9.79 10.43
CA GLU A 310 22.24 10.50 9.15
C GLU A 310 21.80 9.63 8.01
N MET A 311 22.31 8.41 7.99
CA MET A 311 22.01 7.44 6.96
C MET A 311 20.67 6.74 7.17
N LEU A 312 19.95 7.01 8.29
CA LEU A 312 18.68 6.34 8.58
C LEU A 312 17.62 6.57 7.49
N PRO A 313 17.29 7.81 7.09
CA PRO A 313 16.32 8.05 6.03
C PRO A 313 16.75 7.41 4.71
N LEU A 314 18.04 7.51 4.40
CA LEU A 314 18.64 6.99 3.19
C LEU A 314 18.55 5.45 3.12
N ILE A 315 18.96 4.76 4.17
CA ILE A 315 18.94 3.28 4.23
C ILE A 315 17.51 2.75 4.27
N VAL A 316 16.61 3.46 4.97
CA VAL A 316 15.18 3.13 4.96
C VAL A 316 14.62 3.21 3.54
N THR A 317 14.85 4.32 2.85
CA THR A 317 14.37 4.51 1.48
C THR A 317 14.98 3.50 0.51
N ALA A 318 16.28 3.22 0.65
CA ALA A 318 16.96 2.19 -0.16
C ALA A 318 16.41 0.78 0.10
N ASN A 319 16.10 0.42 1.37
CA ASN A 319 15.46 -0.85 1.70
C ASN A 319 14.07 -0.95 1.10
N LEU A 320 13.24 0.07 1.28
CA LEU A 320 11.87 0.09 0.72
C LEU A 320 11.89 0.02 -0.81
N GLY A 321 12.74 0.79 -1.47
CA GLY A 321 12.89 0.76 -2.93
C GLY A 321 13.36 -0.60 -3.44
N LYS A 322 14.36 -1.20 -2.79
CA LYS A 322 14.83 -2.56 -3.13
C LYS A 322 13.73 -3.60 -2.86
N GLY A 323 13.04 -3.51 -1.71
CA GLY A 323 11.93 -4.40 -1.36
C GLY A 323 10.82 -4.33 -2.40
N ALA A 324 10.42 -3.12 -2.82
CA ALA A 324 9.42 -2.94 -3.86
C ALA A 324 9.83 -3.56 -5.20
N ILE A 325 11.09 -3.41 -5.61
CA ILE A 325 11.62 -4.08 -6.82
C ILE A 325 11.62 -5.60 -6.67
N ALA A 326 11.99 -6.12 -5.49
CA ALA A 326 11.99 -7.56 -5.24
C ALA A 326 10.57 -8.13 -5.25
N MET A 327 9.61 -7.44 -4.64
CA MET A 327 8.18 -7.77 -4.69
C MET A 327 7.62 -7.75 -6.11
N SER A 328 7.96 -6.73 -6.91
CA SER A 328 7.51 -6.63 -8.31
C SER A 328 7.96 -7.82 -9.16
N LYS A 329 9.19 -8.33 -8.94
CA LYS A 329 9.67 -9.56 -9.59
C LYS A 329 8.86 -10.80 -9.21
N ARG A 330 8.18 -10.76 -8.06
CA ARG A 330 7.27 -11.79 -7.56
C ARG A 330 5.80 -11.45 -7.83
N LYS A 331 5.53 -10.58 -8.81
CA LYS A 331 4.17 -10.19 -9.21
C LYS A 331 3.38 -9.42 -8.14
N VAL A 332 4.08 -8.75 -7.23
CA VAL A 332 3.50 -7.88 -6.20
C VAL A 332 3.93 -6.44 -6.47
N VAL A 333 3.03 -5.60 -6.92
CA VAL A 333 3.28 -4.18 -7.19
C VAL A 333 2.87 -3.34 -5.99
N VAL A 334 3.80 -2.54 -5.49
CA VAL A 334 3.59 -1.68 -4.34
C VAL A 334 3.29 -0.25 -4.82
N LYS A 335 2.07 0.23 -4.58
CA LYS A 335 1.66 1.61 -4.88
C LYS A 335 2.20 2.60 -3.84
N ARG A 336 2.29 2.18 -2.57
CA ARG A 336 2.79 2.98 -1.45
C ARG A 336 3.92 2.26 -0.75
N LEU A 337 5.14 2.79 -0.81
CA LEU A 337 6.32 2.13 -0.25
C LEU A 337 6.20 1.84 1.27
N ASN A 338 5.53 2.71 2.01
CA ASN A 338 5.33 2.53 3.46
C ASN A 338 4.47 1.29 3.79
N ALA A 339 3.62 0.83 2.85
CA ALA A 339 2.81 -0.37 3.03
C ALA A 339 3.65 -1.66 3.11
N ILE A 340 4.88 -1.67 2.56
CA ILE A 340 5.78 -2.84 2.61
C ILE A 340 6.00 -3.31 4.04
N GLN A 341 6.17 -2.37 4.95
CA GLN A 341 6.40 -2.70 6.36
C GLN A 341 5.16 -3.31 7.01
N ASN A 342 4.00 -2.68 6.84
CA ASN A 342 2.75 -3.21 7.38
C ASN A 342 2.44 -4.59 6.79
N PHE A 343 2.77 -4.80 5.51
CA PHE A 343 2.65 -6.08 4.83
C PHE A 343 3.50 -7.17 5.50
N GLY A 344 4.74 -6.84 5.86
CA GLY A 344 5.60 -7.74 6.64
C GLY A 344 5.15 -7.94 8.10
N ALA A 345 4.50 -6.93 8.69
CA ALA A 345 3.98 -6.95 10.06
C ALA A 345 2.61 -7.60 10.19
N MET A 346 1.94 -7.88 9.07
CA MET A 346 0.59 -8.44 9.02
C MET A 346 0.51 -9.77 9.78
N ASP A 347 -0.43 -9.85 10.72
CA ASP A 347 -0.74 -11.06 11.51
C ASP A 347 -2.17 -11.57 11.27
N VAL A 348 -3.04 -10.75 10.65
CA VAL A 348 -4.37 -11.17 10.20
C VAL A 348 -4.59 -10.73 8.75
N LEU A 349 -4.96 -11.68 7.92
CA LEU A 349 -5.42 -11.45 6.55
C LEU A 349 -6.94 -11.63 6.50
N CYS A 350 -7.66 -10.56 6.23
CA CYS A 350 -9.07 -10.61 5.87
C CYS A 350 -9.19 -10.71 4.35
N THR A 351 -9.94 -11.66 3.85
CA THR A 351 -10.11 -11.88 2.41
C THR A 351 -11.57 -12.06 2.04
N ASP A 352 -11.98 -11.56 0.88
CA ASP A 352 -13.24 -11.99 0.30
C ASP A 352 -13.13 -13.46 -0.16
N LYS A 353 -14.25 -14.15 -0.25
CA LYS A 353 -14.34 -15.55 -0.69
C LYS A 353 -14.15 -15.64 -2.22
N THR A 354 -14.99 -14.88 -2.95
CA THR A 354 -15.17 -15.02 -4.39
C THR A 354 -13.95 -14.52 -5.15
N GLY A 355 -13.48 -15.35 -6.09
CA GLY A 355 -12.32 -15.04 -6.89
C GLY A 355 -10.97 -15.06 -6.15
N THR A 356 -10.96 -15.10 -4.81
CA THR A 356 -9.75 -15.20 -4.00
C THR A 356 -9.49 -16.63 -3.55
N LEU A 357 -10.41 -17.22 -2.81
CA LEU A 357 -10.36 -18.64 -2.42
C LEU A 357 -10.90 -19.56 -3.51
N THR A 358 -11.77 -19.01 -4.37
CA THR A 358 -12.41 -19.72 -5.47
C THR A 358 -11.86 -19.27 -6.81
N LEU A 359 -12.11 -20.09 -7.85
CA LEU A 359 -11.75 -19.75 -9.22
C LEU A 359 -12.61 -18.57 -9.72
N ASP A 360 -12.09 -17.75 -10.65
CA ASP A 360 -12.86 -16.72 -11.36
C ASP A 360 -13.82 -17.35 -12.41
N LYS A 361 -14.22 -18.57 -12.19
CA LYS A 361 -15.08 -19.33 -13.08
C LYS A 361 -16.21 -19.93 -12.26
N ILE A 362 -17.39 -19.40 -12.46
CA ILE A 362 -18.63 -19.97 -11.92
C ILE A 362 -19.18 -20.96 -12.94
N VAL A 363 -19.71 -22.08 -12.48
CA VAL A 363 -20.36 -23.10 -13.30
C VAL A 363 -21.82 -23.22 -12.86
N LEU A 364 -22.76 -23.24 -13.81
CA LEU A 364 -24.13 -23.60 -13.54
C LEU A 364 -24.19 -25.13 -13.35
N GLU A 365 -24.40 -25.57 -12.11
CA GLU A 365 -24.40 -27.00 -11.74
C GLU A 365 -25.78 -27.60 -11.84
N ARG A 366 -26.81 -26.87 -11.36
CA ARG A 366 -28.20 -27.31 -11.41
C ARG A 366 -29.15 -26.20 -11.79
N HIS A 367 -30.23 -26.55 -12.47
CA HIS A 367 -31.38 -25.69 -12.73
C HIS A 367 -32.62 -26.46 -12.33
N VAL A 368 -33.34 -25.95 -11.32
CA VAL A 368 -34.41 -26.70 -10.66
C VAL A 368 -35.70 -25.88 -10.56
N ASP A 369 -36.84 -26.57 -10.49
CA ASP A 369 -38.11 -25.93 -10.14
C ASP A 369 -38.19 -25.61 -8.64
N LEU A 370 -39.33 -25.12 -8.17
CA LEU A 370 -39.51 -24.77 -6.75
C LEU A 370 -39.73 -26.01 -5.83
N ALA A 371 -39.85 -27.23 -6.40
CA ALA A 371 -39.84 -28.50 -5.65
C ALA A 371 -38.42 -29.09 -5.56
N GLY A 372 -37.48 -28.63 -6.34
CA GLY A 372 -36.10 -29.09 -6.38
C GLY A 372 -35.79 -30.12 -7.47
N GLU A 373 -36.74 -30.34 -8.37
CA GLU A 373 -36.58 -31.19 -9.54
C GLU A 373 -36.00 -30.42 -10.69
N ASP A 374 -35.25 -31.07 -11.58
CA ASP A 374 -34.60 -30.42 -12.72
C ASP A 374 -35.65 -29.75 -13.65
N SER A 375 -35.41 -28.50 -14.06
CA SER A 375 -36.35 -27.69 -14.81
C SER A 375 -35.69 -26.94 -15.96
N ASP A 376 -35.97 -27.39 -17.18
CA ASP A 376 -35.52 -26.67 -18.39
C ASP A 376 -36.18 -25.29 -18.51
N GLU A 377 -37.39 -25.10 -18.00
CA GLU A 377 -38.07 -23.80 -17.99
C GLU A 377 -37.25 -22.76 -17.16
N ALA A 378 -36.79 -23.16 -15.96
CA ALA A 378 -35.96 -22.27 -15.15
C ALA A 378 -34.67 -21.87 -15.88
N LEU A 379 -34.08 -22.81 -16.63
CA LEU A 379 -32.91 -22.53 -17.45
C LEU A 379 -33.21 -21.59 -18.62
N GLU A 380 -34.31 -21.80 -19.34
CA GLU A 380 -34.69 -20.95 -20.49
C GLU A 380 -34.91 -19.49 -20.07
N TRP A 381 -35.67 -19.25 -19.01
CA TRP A 381 -35.88 -17.89 -18.51
C TRP A 381 -34.58 -17.27 -17.96
N GLY A 382 -33.78 -18.01 -17.28
CA GLY A 382 -32.45 -17.59 -16.82
C GLY A 382 -31.53 -17.24 -17.98
N TYR A 383 -31.57 -18.04 -19.06
CA TYR A 383 -30.80 -17.80 -20.29
C TYR A 383 -31.23 -16.51 -20.98
N LEU A 384 -32.54 -16.32 -21.18
CA LEU A 384 -33.06 -15.10 -21.81
C LEU A 384 -32.69 -13.86 -21.02
N ASN A 385 -32.77 -13.91 -19.68
CA ASN A 385 -32.37 -12.81 -18.83
C ASN A 385 -30.86 -12.52 -19.00
N SER A 386 -30.00 -13.53 -18.98
CA SER A 386 -28.55 -13.36 -19.15
C SER A 386 -28.14 -12.95 -20.56
N ARG A 387 -28.94 -13.32 -21.60
CA ARG A 387 -28.64 -13.05 -23.01
C ARG A 387 -28.96 -11.61 -23.41
N PHE A 388 -30.06 -11.09 -22.91
CA PHE A 388 -30.59 -9.79 -23.33
C PHE A 388 -30.17 -8.60 -22.48
N GLN A 389 -29.52 -8.85 -21.30
CA GLN A 389 -28.95 -7.76 -20.53
C GLN A 389 -27.79 -7.10 -21.29
N THR A 390 -27.72 -5.76 -21.25
CA THR A 390 -26.68 -4.96 -21.90
C THR A 390 -25.61 -4.48 -20.93
N GLY A 391 -25.86 -4.59 -19.62
CA GLY A 391 -24.94 -4.16 -18.55
C GLY A 391 -23.77 -5.15 -18.31
N LEU A 392 -23.24 -5.11 -17.10
CA LEU A 392 -22.12 -5.95 -16.67
C LEU A 392 -22.51 -7.43 -16.72
N ARG A 393 -22.04 -8.16 -17.72
CA ARG A 393 -22.14 -9.63 -17.75
C ARG A 393 -21.25 -10.22 -16.66
N ASN A 394 -21.85 -10.59 -15.55
CA ASN A 394 -21.15 -11.23 -14.45
C ASN A 394 -20.82 -12.70 -14.77
N LEU A 395 -20.01 -13.33 -13.91
CA LEU A 395 -19.59 -14.72 -14.10
C LEU A 395 -20.76 -15.70 -14.09
N MET A 396 -21.87 -15.40 -13.38
CA MET A 396 -23.06 -16.27 -13.36
C MET A 396 -23.81 -16.19 -14.69
N ASP A 397 -23.89 -15.01 -15.32
CA ASP A 397 -24.47 -14.86 -16.65
C ASP A 397 -23.68 -15.65 -17.69
N LYS A 398 -22.35 -15.55 -17.64
CA LYS A 398 -21.48 -16.36 -18.51
C LYS A 398 -21.70 -17.85 -18.29
N ALA A 399 -21.85 -18.29 -17.02
CA ALA A 399 -22.11 -19.69 -16.68
C ALA A 399 -23.44 -20.19 -17.27
N VAL A 400 -24.50 -19.39 -17.19
CA VAL A 400 -25.81 -19.74 -17.80
C VAL A 400 -25.69 -19.84 -19.31
N LEU A 401 -25.06 -18.87 -19.97
CA LEU A 401 -24.92 -18.84 -21.44
C LEU A 401 -24.01 -19.96 -21.98
N THR A 402 -23.05 -20.42 -21.20
CA THR A 402 -22.13 -21.50 -21.59
C THR A 402 -22.62 -22.91 -21.20
N HIS A 403 -23.62 -23.00 -20.32
CA HIS A 403 -24.12 -24.32 -19.87
C HIS A 403 -24.82 -25.11 -20.99
N ARG A 404 -25.70 -24.44 -21.73
CA ARG A 404 -26.41 -25.01 -22.88
C ARG A 404 -26.66 -23.93 -23.92
N ASP A 405 -26.46 -24.22 -25.21
CA ASP A 405 -26.81 -23.29 -26.29
C ASP A 405 -28.33 -23.27 -26.52
N LEU A 406 -28.95 -22.15 -26.15
CA LEU A 406 -30.37 -21.89 -26.32
C LEU A 406 -30.62 -20.70 -27.27
N GLU A 407 -29.66 -20.39 -28.16
CA GLU A 407 -29.80 -19.26 -29.11
C GLU A 407 -31.02 -19.45 -30.01
N ALA A 408 -31.42 -20.68 -30.36
CA ALA A 408 -32.65 -20.96 -31.09
C ALA A 408 -33.94 -20.54 -30.35
N VAL A 409 -33.91 -20.57 -28.98
CA VAL A 409 -35.01 -20.08 -28.17
C VAL A 409 -34.92 -18.53 -28.10
N ALA A 410 -33.74 -18.01 -27.84
CA ALA A 410 -33.52 -16.58 -27.71
C ALA A 410 -33.87 -15.79 -29.00
N SER A 411 -33.62 -16.37 -30.18
CA SER A 411 -33.93 -15.75 -31.47
C SER A 411 -35.41 -15.50 -31.71
N ARG A 412 -36.33 -16.10 -30.95
CA ARG A 412 -37.75 -15.85 -30.97
C ARG A 412 -38.15 -14.56 -30.25
N PHE A 413 -37.27 -14.05 -29.37
CA PHE A 413 -37.54 -12.90 -28.54
C PHE A 413 -36.73 -11.68 -28.98
N ARG A 414 -37.27 -10.49 -28.68
CA ARG A 414 -36.58 -9.21 -28.84
C ARG A 414 -36.63 -8.47 -27.53
N ILE A 415 -35.54 -7.80 -27.23
CA ILE A 415 -35.46 -6.95 -26.03
C ILE A 415 -36.37 -5.72 -26.22
N VAL A 416 -37.13 -5.40 -25.20
CA VAL A 416 -37.95 -4.19 -25.08
C VAL A 416 -37.27 -3.21 -24.15
N ASP A 417 -36.87 -3.66 -22.95
CA ASP A 417 -36.21 -2.84 -21.93
C ASP A 417 -35.41 -3.72 -20.95
N GLU A 418 -34.63 -3.08 -20.10
CA GLU A 418 -33.93 -3.77 -19.02
C GLU A 418 -33.92 -2.93 -17.75
N ILE A 419 -33.87 -3.58 -16.57
CA ILE A 419 -33.64 -2.97 -15.27
C ILE A 419 -32.29 -3.55 -14.77
N PRO A 420 -31.21 -2.75 -14.80
CA PRO A 420 -29.87 -3.22 -14.48
C PRO A 420 -29.75 -3.77 -13.05
N PHE A 421 -28.67 -4.56 -12.81
CA PHE A 421 -28.38 -5.10 -11.49
C PHE A 421 -28.03 -3.97 -10.51
N ASP A 422 -28.55 -4.08 -9.28
CA ASP A 422 -28.24 -3.21 -8.18
C ASP A 422 -27.86 -4.02 -6.93
N PHE A 423 -26.80 -3.62 -6.26
CA PHE A 423 -26.28 -4.30 -5.07
C PHE A 423 -27.22 -4.23 -3.86
N GLN A 424 -28.07 -3.23 -3.77
CA GLN A 424 -29.09 -3.14 -2.69
C GLN A 424 -30.27 -4.06 -2.97
N ARG A 425 -30.80 -4.02 -4.20
CA ARG A 425 -31.92 -4.86 -4.65
C ARG A 425 -31.50 -6.31 -4.89
N ARG A 426 -30.24 -6.59 -5.19
CA ARG A 426 -29.64 -7.91 -5.49
C ARG A 426 -30.40 -8.70 -6.55
N ARG A 427 -30.96 -8.02 -7.53
CA ARG A 427 -31.72 -8.58 -8.66
C ARG A 427 -31.60 -7.71 -9.90
N MET A 428 -31.95 -8.30 -11.01
CA MET A 428 -31.96 -7.66 -12.32
C MET A 428 -33.09 -8.22 -13.17
N SER A 429 -33.61 -7.38 -14.08
CA SER A 429 -34.71 -7.77 -14.95
C SER A 429 -34.44 -7.41 -16.39
N VAL A 430 -34.96 -8.23 -17.31
CA VAL A 430 -35.08 -7.89 -18.73
C VAL A 430 -36.55 -8.00 -19.17
N VAL A 431 -36.95 -7.16 -20.07
CA VAL A 431 -38.30 -7.22 -20.68
C VAL A 431 -38.13 -7.61 -22.14
N VAL A 432 -38.76 -8.70 -22.53
CA VAL A 432 -38.66 -9.26 -23.88
C VAL A 432 -40.07 -9.47 -24.47
N THR A 433 -40.16 -9.49 -25.78
CA THR A 433 -41.41 -9.84 -26.52
C THR A 433 -41.08 -10.86 -27.60
N ASP A 434 -42.03 -11.78 -27.83
CA ASP A 434 -41.98 -12.74 -28.94
C ASP A 434 -42.77 -12.24 -30.18
N GLY A 435 -43.23 -10.99 -30.17
CA GLY A 435 -44.05 -10.40 -31.26
C GLY A 435 -45.53 -10.72 -31.16
N ARG A 436 -45.99 -11.41 -30.11
CA ARG A 436 -47.40 -11.57 -29.73
C ARG A 436 -47.85 -10.41 -28.90
N ASP A 437 -49.12 -10.37 -28.50
CA ASP A 437 -49.72 -9.26 -27.76
C ASP A 437 -49.27 -9.14 -26.28
N GLU A 438 -48.15 -9.75 -25.91
CA GLU A 438 -47.63 -9.76 -24.54
C GLU A 438 -46.15 -9.42 -24.49
N GLN A 439 -45.75 -8.74 -23.42
CA GLN A 439 -44.36 -8.50 -23.00
C GLN A 439 -44.07 -9.34 -21.76
N LEU A 440 -42.87 -9.90 -21.68
CA LEU A 440 -42.48 -10.75 -20.61
C LEU A 440 -41.33 -10.09 -19.81
N LEU A 441 -41.62 -9.75 -18.55
CA LEU A 441 -40.59 -9.30 -17.61
C LEU A 441 -40.00 -10.54 -16.94
N ILE A 442 -38.70 -10.76 -17.12
CA ILE A 442 -37.94 -11.88 -16.54
C ILE A 442 -36.96 -11.29 -15.51
N CYS A 443 -37.17 -11.62 -14.25
CA CYS A 443 -36.34 -11.17 -13.16
C CYS A 443 -35.53 -12.35 -12.58
N LYS A 444 -34.24 -12.16 -12.30
CA LYS A 444 -33.43 -13.11 -11.51
C LYS A 444 -32.71 -12.40 -10.39
N GLY A 445 -32.57 -13.06 -9.24
CA GLY A 445 -31.96 -12.43 -8.09
C GLY A 445 -31.77 -13.36 -6.89
N ALA A 446 -31.29 -12.80 -5.80
CA ALA A 446 -31.08 -13.51 -4.55
C ALA A 446 -32.41 -13.97 -3.94
N VAL A 447 -32.39 -15.13 -3.29
CA VAL A 447 -33.59 -15.86 -2.84
C VAL A 447 -34.53 -14.99 -2.00
N GLU A 448 -34.02 -14.31 -0.99
CA GLU A 448 -34.85 -13.54 -0.05
C GLU A 448 -35.47 -12.32 -0.73
N GLU A 449 -34.72 -11.62 -1.54
CA GLU A 449 -35.14 -10.42 -2.26
C GLU A 449 -36.16 -10.76 -3.37
N MET A 450 -36.01 -11.92 -4.02
CA MET A 450 -36.98 -12.39 -5.02
C MET A 450 -38.29 -12.85 -4.38
N LEU A 451 -38.23 -13.57 -3.25
CA LEU A 451 -39.44 -14.00 -2.53
C LEU A 451 -40.25 -12.81 -1.98
N GLN A 452 -39.67 -11.63 -1.79
CA GLN A 452 -40.39 -10.44 -1.36
C GLN A 452 -41.28 -9.86 -2.48
N ILE A 453 -40.84 -9.92 -3.73
CA ILE A 453 -41.52 -9.31 -4.88
C ILE A 453 -42.43 -10.29 -5.63
N CYS A 454 -42.29 -11.60 -5.34
CA CYS A 454 -43.16 -12.62 -5.91
C CYS A 454 -44.46 -12.78 -5.12
N THR A 455 -45.57 -12.87 -5.83
CA THR A 455 -46.93 -13.12 -5.30
C THR A 455 -47.43 -14.51 -5.59
N GLU A 456 -46.83 -15.17 -6.57
CA GLU A 456 -47.22 -16.51 -7.04
C GLU A 456 -45.97 -17.41 -7.16
N ALA A 457 -46.22 -18.70 -7.18
CA ALA A 457 -45.23 -19.75 -7.39
C ALA A 457 -45.76 -20.73 -8.45
N ARG A 458 -44.89 -21.18 -9.36
CA ARG A 458 -45.20 -22.18 -10.37
C ARG A 458 -44.45 -23.48 -10.00
N THR A 459 -45.19 -24.58 -9.97
CA THR A 459 -44.63 -25.93 -9.82
C THR A 459 -45.20 -26.77 -10.93
N GLY A 460 -44.36 -27.13 -11.93
CA GLY A 460 -44.85 -27.69 -13.19
C GLY A 460 -45.85 -26.74 -13.90
N ASP A 461 -47.00 -27.26 -14.24
CA ASP A 461 -48.04 -26.45 -14.94
C ASP A 461 -48.99 -25.71 -14.01
N VAL A 462 -48.85 -25.86 -12.69
CA VAL A 462 -49.71 -25.24 -11.69
C VAL A 462 -49.14 -23.95 -11.14
N VAL A 463 -49.93 -22.87 -11.25
CA VAL A 463 -49.61 -21.57 -10.62
C VAL A 463 -50.46 -21.42 -9.36
N GLU A 464 -49.84 -21.17 -8.24
CA GLU A 464 -50.54 -21.04 -6.95
C GLU A 464 -50.05 -19.78 -6.22
N PRO A 465 -50.86 -19.17 -5.33
CA PRO A 465 -50.40 -18.05 -4.52
C PRO A 465 -49.18 -18.42 -3.69
N LEU A 466 -48.18 -17.53 -3.58
CA LEU A 466 -46.97 -17.72 -2.80
C LEU A 466 -47.29 -17.50 -1.30
N THR A 467 -47.82 -18.54 -0.65
CA THR A 467 -48.13 -18.54 0.80
C THR A 467 -46.86 -18.58 1.65
N ASP A 468 -46.97 -18.25 2.95
CA ASP A 468 -45.85 -18.35 3.89
C ASP A 468 -45.34 -19.78 4.06
N GLU A 469 -46.16 -20.76 3.84
CA GLU A 469 -45.78 -22.18 3.84
C GLU A 469 -44.92 -22.48 2.63
N LYS A 470 -45.36 -22.07 1.46
CA LYS A 470 -44.58 -22.24 0.22
C LYS A 470 -43.26 -21.50 0.26
N ARG A 471 -43.23 -20.29 0.83
CA ARG A 471 -41.95 -19.53 1.08
C ARG A 471 -41.00 -20.32 1.99
N ARG A 472 -41.51 -21.02 3.04
CA ARG A 472 -40.67 -21.86 3.90
C ARG A 472 -40.15 -23.09 3.18
N GLU A 473 -40.93 -23.71 2.30
CA GLU A 473 -40.50 -24.84 1.47
C GLU A 473 -39.36 -24.43 0.52
N ILE A 474 -39.53 -23.32 -0.22
CA ILE A 474 -38.52 -22.80 -1.13
C ILE A 474 -37.24 -22.46 -0.36
N ARG A 475 -37.34 -21.83 0.84
CA ARG A 475 -36.17 -21.55 1.67
C ARG A 475 -35.49 -22.83 2.16
N ALA A 476 -36.23 -23.86 2.50
CA ALA A 476 -35.68 -25.16 2.94
C ALA A 476 -34.93 -25.84 1.78
N MET A 477 -35.53 -25.84 0.58
CA MET A 477 -34.90 -26.39 -0.64
C MET A 477 -33.62 -25.63 -0.99
N THR A 478 -33.70 -24.29 -1.09
CA THR A 478 -32.52 -23.47 -1.40
C THR A 478 -31.43 -23.57 -0.33
N ARG A 479 -31.80 -23.74 0.93
CA ARG A 479 -30.85 -24.00 2.03
C ARG A 479 -30.08 -25.30 1.82
N ARG A 480 -30.73 -26.38 1.41
CA ARG A 480 -30.05 -27.67 1.10
C ARG A 480 -29.02 -27.46 -0.03
N LEU A 481 -29.41 -26.81 -1.11
CA LEU A 481 -28.50 -26.50 -2.20
C LEU A 481 -27.29 -25.64 -1.73
N ASN A 482 -27.52 -24.68 -0.83
CA ASN A 482 -26.43 -23.88 -0.26
C ASN A 482 -25.54 -24.71 0.70
N GLU A 483 -26.08 -25.67 1.43
CA GLU A 483 -25.32 -26.61 2.29
C GLU A 483 -24.42 -27.52 1.43
N ASP A 484 -24.85 -27.83 0.22
CA ASP A 484 -24.04 -28.53 -0.78
C ASP A 484 -22.97 -27.64 -1.45
N GLY A 485 -22.88 -26.36 -1.08
CA GLY A 485 -21.89 -25.42 -1.59
C GLY A 485 -22.34 -24.66 -2.83
N LEU A 486 -23.60 -24.78 -3.25
CA LEU A 486 -24.14 -24.12 -4.42
C LEU A 486 -24.70 -22.73 -4.07
N ARG A 487 -24.41 -21.73 -4.88
CA ARG A 487 -25.04 -20.42 -4.81
C ARG A 487 -26.32 -20.40 -5.63
N VAL A 488 -27.44 -20.04 -5.00
CA VAL A 488 -28.77 -20.16 -5.62
C VAL A 488 -29.31 -18.78 -5.97
N LEU A 489 -29.80 -18.64 -7.21
CA LEU A 489 -30.60 -17.51 -7.69
C LEU A 489 -32.01 -18.02 -8.03
N VAL A 490 -33.03 -17.24 -7.66
CA VAL A 490 -34.41 -17.49 -8.07
C VAL A 490 -34.66 -16.76 -9.39
N VAL A 491 -35.40 -17.42 -10.28
CA VAL A 491 -35.94 -16.87 -11.53
C VAL A 491 -37.43 -16.70 -11.39
N ALA A 492 -37.93 -15.52 -11.73
CA ALA A 492 -39.37 -15.22 -11.71
C ALA A 492 -39.77 -14.45 -12.99
N VAL A 493 -41.01 -14.59 -13.36
CA VAL A 493 -41.56 -14.00 -14.59
C VAL A 493 -42.85 -13.28 -14.30
N ARG A 494 -43.16 -12.28 -15.11
CA ARG A 494 -44.48 -11.64 -15.18
C ARG A 494 -44.83 -11.32 -16.64
N ARG A 495 -46.09 -11.57 -17.02
CA ARG A 495 -46.63 -11.20 -18.33
C ARG A 495 -47.35 -9.90 -18.22
N ASP A 496 -46.98 -8.95 -19.05
CA ASP A 496 -47.58 -7.65 -19.17
C ASP A 496 -48.19 -7.44 -20.58
N PRO A 497 -49.29 -6.68 -20.71
CA PRO A 497 -49.81 -6.35 -22.03
C PRO A 497 -48.79 -5.53 -22.83
N THR A 498 -48.77 -5.73 -24.15
CA THR A 498 -47.89 -4.96 -25.05
C THR A 498 -48.22 -3.46 -24.97
N GLY A 499 -47.23 -2.66 -24.72
CA GLY A 499 -47.35 -1.20 -24.64
C GLY A 499 -46.00 -0.50 -24.77
N ASP A 500 -46.03 0.73 -25.21
CA ASP A 500 -44.84 1.59 -25.36
C ASP A 500 -44.60 2.32 -24.03
N ARG A 501 -44.09 1.60 -23.03
CA ARG A 501 -43.74 2.17 -21.72
C ARG A 501 -42.32 1.84 -21.35
N ALA A 502 -41.68 2.76 -20.66
CA ALA A 502 -40.39 2.48 -20.00
C ALA A 502 -40.64 1.68 -18.71
N TYR A 503 -39.79 0.68 -18.48
CA TYR A 503 -39.78 -0.12 -17.27
C TYR A 503 -38.76 0.41 -16.29
N GLY A 504 -39.08 0.40 -15.01
CA GLY A 504 -38.19 0.84 -13.93
C GLY A 504 -38.27 -0.06 -12.70
N VAL A 505 -37.55 0.29 -11.66
CA VAL A 505 -37.44 -0.48 -10.39
C VAL A 505 -38.80 -0.80 -9.77
N ALA A 506 -39.80 0.10 -9.91
CA ALA A 506 -41.14 -0.09 -9.38
C ALA A 506 -41.93 -1.21 -10.09
N ASP A 507 -41.54 -1.58 -11.31
CA ASP A 507 -42.16 -2.66 -12.06
C ASP A 507 -41.74 -4.05 -11.61
N GLU A 508 -40.66 -4.17 -10.80
CA GLU A 508 -40.23 -5.43 -10.22
C GLU A 508 -41.12 -5.84 -9.02
N ALA A 509 -42.39 -6.11 -9.26
CA ALA A 509 -43.37 -6.52 -8.27
C ALA A 509 -44.48 -7.43 -8.92
N GLY A 510 -45.08 -8.26 -8.07
CA GLY A 510 -46.18 -9.14 -8.53
C GLY A 510 -45.72 -10.23 -9.49
N LEU A 511 -44.51 -10.77 -9.27
CA LEU A 511 -43.91 -11.80 -10.13
C LEU A 511 -44.35 -13.20 -9.71
N THR A 512 -44.32 -14.14 -10.65
CA THR A 512 -44.47 -15.58 -10.43
C THR A 512 -43.13 -16.24 -10.40
N ALA A 513 -42.72 -16.79 -9.24
CA ALA A 513 -41.49 -17.55 -9.11
C ALA A 513 -41.58 -18.86 -9.89
N VAL A 514 -40.59 -19.20 -10.73
CA VAL A 514 -40.58 -20.34 -11.64
C VAL A 514 -39.61 -21.43 -11.19
N GLY A 515 -38.44 -21.04 -10.73
CA GLY A 515 -37.42 -22.00 -10.35
C GLY A 515 -36.11 -21.33 -9.88
N CYS A 516 -35.09 -22.11 -9.76
CA CYS A 516 -33.80 -21.72 -9.26
C CYS A 516 -32.66 -22.15 -10.19
N LEU A 517 -31.65 -21.30 -10.29
CA LEU A 517 -30.34 -21.59 -10.89
C LEU A 517 -29.32 -21.75 -9.75
N ALA A 518 -28.66 -22.90 -9.70
CA ALA A 518 -27.70 -23.23 -8.66
C ALA A 518 -26.28 -23.31 -9.26
N PHE A 519 -25.41 -22.46 -8.77
CA PHE A 519 -24.06 -22.26 -9.29
C PHE A 519 -23.01 -22.82 -8.34
N LEU A 520 -22.02 -23.50 -8.90
CA LEU A 520 -20.81 -23.91 -8.20
C LEU A 520 -19.73 -22.87 -8.40
N ASP A 521 -19.09 -22.50 -7.31
CA ASP A 521 -17.90 -21.60 -7.29
C ASP A 521 -16.71 -22.45 -6.80
N PRO A 522 -16.01 -23.15 -7.70
CA PRO A 522 -15.03 -24.15 -7.31
C PRO A 522 -13.82 -23.51 -6.62
N PRO A 523 -13.32 -24.12 -5.52
CA PRO A 523 -12.13 -23.61 -4.83
C PRO A 523 -10.89 -23.70 -5.72
N LYS A 524 -9.90 -22.83 -5.49
CA LYS A 524 -8.59 -22.89 -6.13
C LYS A 524 -7.74 -24.00 -5.50
N ASP A 525 -7.11 -24.83 -6.31
CA ASP A 525 -6.18 -25.86 -5.84
C ASP A 525 -5.03 -25.27 -5.00
N SER A 526 -4.59 -24.07 -5.31
CA SER A 526 -3.52 -23.38 -4.59
C SER A 526 -3.94 -22.79 -3.24
N ALA A 527 -5.24 -22.59 -2.99
CA ALA A 527 -5.74 -21.88 -1.80
C ALA A 527 -5.37 -22.62 -0.50
N ALA A 528 -5.57 -23.92 -0.45
CA ALA A 528 -5.23 -24.75 0.71
C ALA A 528 -3.74 -24.71 1.06
N THR A 529 -2.88 -24.71 0.06
CA THR A 529 -1.42 -24.61 0.25
C THR A 529 -1.02 -23.23 0.75
N ALA A 530 -1.59 -22.17 0.17
CA ALA A 530 -1.32 -20.80 0.56
C ALA A 530 -1.81 -20.49 1.99
N ILE A 531 -3.00 -20.94 2.37
CA ILE A 531 -3.52 -20.77 3.74
C ILE A 531 -2.59 -21.46 4.75
N ARG A 532 -2.14 -22.69 4.48
CA ARG A 532 -1.17 -23.37 5.35
C ARG A 532 0.16 -22.62 5.44
N ALA A 533 0.67 -22.08 4.34
CA ALA A 533 1.90 -21.28 4.31
C ALA A 533 1.75 -19.99 5.12
N LEU A 534 0.66 -19.26 4.94
CA LEU A 534 0.35 -18.06 5.72
C LEU A 534 0.25 -18.35 7.22
N ASN A 535 -0.48 -19.40 7.61
CA ASN A 535 -0.58 -19.82 9.00
C ASN A 535 0.78 -20.25 9.58
N HIS A 536 1.61 -20.94 8.80
CA HIS A 536 2.98 -21.30 9.21
C HIS A 536 3.84 -20.06 9.49
N HIS A 537 3.59 -18.98 8.76
CA HIS A 537 4.24 -17.69 8.96
C HIS A 537 3.49 -16.77 9.95
N GLY A 538 2.54 -17.30 10.72
CA GLY A 538 1.83 -16.57 11.77
C GLY A 538 0.85 -15.51 11.24
N VAL A 539 0.30 -15.70 10.05
CA VAL A 539 -0.78 -14.89 9.48
C VAL A 539 -2.07 -15.68 9.55
N ALA A 540 -2.99 -15.28 10.43
CA ALA A 540 -4.31 -15.88 10.54
C ALA A 540 -5.19 -15.40 9.38
N VAL A 541 -5.88 -16.33 8.70
CA VAL A 541 -6.78 -15.99 7.60
C VAL A 541 -8.22 -15.94 8.12
N LYS A 542 -8.92 -14.84 7.83
CA LYS A 542 -10.36 -14.66 8.12
C LYS A 542 -11.08 -14.32 6.82
N VAL A 543 -12.28 -14.89 6.64
CA VAL A 543 -13.09 -14.67 5.44
C VAL A 543 -14.21 -13.69 5.75
N ILE A 544 -14.30 -12.60 4.97
CA ILE A 544 -15.32 -11.56 5.12
C ILE A 544 -16.02 -11.37 3.77
N THR A 545 -17.22 -11.92 3.64
CA THR A 545 -17.91 -11.98 2.34
C THR A 545 -19.38 -11.50 2.41
N GLY A 546 -19.88 -11.02 1.27
CA GLY A 546 -21.31 -10.77 1.07
C GLY A 546 -22.14 -12.03 0.84
N ASP A 547 -21.48 -13.18 0.65
CA ASP A 547 -22.14 -14.46 0.33
C ASP A 547 -22.82 -15.13 1.53
N ASN A 548 -23.55 -16.21 1.23
CA ASN A 548 -24.23 -17.00 2.23
C ASN A 548 -23.23 -17.74 3.12
N GLU A 549 -23.57 -17.84 4.42
CA GLU A 549 -22.75 -18.48 5.43
C GLU A 549 -22.48 -19.97 5.15
N ALA A 550 -23.52 -20.75 4.75
CA ALA A 550 -23.41 -22.18 4.50
C ALA A 550 -22.41 -22.46 3.35
N VAL A 551 -22.57 -21.75 2.23
CA VAL A 551 -21.65 -21.85 1.08
C VAL A 551 -20.23 -21.47 1.48
N THR A 552 -20.08 -20.39 2.24
CA THR A 552 -18.75 -19.92 2.67
C THR A 552 -18.06 -20.94 3.59
N ARG A 553 -18.80 -21.51 4.55
CA ARG A 553 -18.28 -22.56 5.45
C ARG A 553 -17.83 -23.79 4.68
N LYS A 554 -18.62 -24.23 3.68
CA LYS A 554 -18.28 -25.37 2.82
C LYS A 554 -16.96 -25.11 2.08
N ILE A 555 -16.83 -23.97 1.41
CA ILE A 555 -15.59 -23.60 0.70
C ILE A 555 -14.40 -23.51 1.67
N CYS A 556 -14.57 -22.89 2.84
CA CYS A 556 -13.52 -22.82 3.86
C CYS A 556 -13.03 -24.21 4.28
N SER A 557 -13.96 -25.14 4.48
CA SER A 557 -13.62 -26.53 4.81
C SER A 557 -12.84 -27.23 3.69
N GLU A 558 -13.23 -27.02 2.43
CA GLU A 558 -12.55 -27.59 1.26
C GLU A 558 -11.12 -27.06 1.05
N VAL A 559 -10.90 -25.78 1.34
CA VAL A 559 -9.55 -25.20 1.32
C VAL A 559 -8.74 -25.42 2.60
N GLY A 560 -9.28 -26.16 3.56
CA GLY A 560 -8.60 -26.52 4.81
C GLY A 560 -8.47 -25.36 5.80
N LEU A 561 -9.37 -24.38 5.73
CA LEU A 561 -9.48 -23.31 6.72
C LEU A 561 -10.42 -23.77 7.84
N ASP A 562 -9.89 -23.87 9.06
CA ASP A 562 -10.68 -24.25 10.22
C ASP A 562 -11.64 -23.12 10.63
N VAL A 563 -12.93 -23.40 10.57
CA VAL A 563 -13.99 -22.43 10.91
C VAL A 563 -14.39 -22.60 12.36
N THR A 564 -13.73 -21.89 13.25
CA THR A 564 -14.00 -21.93 14.70
C THR A 564 -15.36 -21.33 15.04
N ALA A 565 -15.70 -20.19 14.43
CA ALA A 565 -16.98 -19.51 14.57
C ALA A 565 -17.34 -18.77 13.30
N SER A 566 -18.63 -18.54 13.07
CA SER A 566 -19.15 -17.68 12.00
C SER A 566 -20.14 -16.64 12.55
N ALA A 567 -20.22 -15.48 11.90
CA ALA A 567 -21.16 -14.41 12.22
C ALA A 567 -21.78 -13.84 10.94
N GLN A 568 -22.98 -13.31 11.00
CA GLN A 568 -23.64 -12.64 9.89
C GLN A 568 -23.65 -11.12 10.09
N GLY A 569 -23.78 -10.36 8.99
CA GLY A 569 -23.80 -8.91 9.04
C GLY A 569 -24.83 -8.32 10.00
N ARG A 570 -26.02 -8.93 10.06
CA ARG A 570 -27.08 -8.55 11.00
C ARG A 570 -26.67 -8.67 12.48
N ASP A 571 -25.84 -9.66 12.81
CA ASP A 571 -25.38 -9.89 14.18
C ASP A 571 -24.39 -8.78 14.58
N ILE A 572 -23.54 -8.37 13.64
CA ILE A 572 -22.55 -7.29 13.82
C ILE A 572 -23.21 -5.91 13.98
N GLU A 573 -24.33 -5.69 13.29
CA GLU A 573 -25.02 -4.41 13.34
C GLU A 573 -25.59 -4.11 14.74
N LEU A 574 -25.97 -5.16 15.47
CA LEU A 574 -26.55 -5.07 16.82
C LEU A 574 -25.51 -4.91 17.94
N LEU A 575 -24.23 -5.15 17.64
CA LEU A 575 -23.15 -5.11 18.65
C LEU A 575 -22.58 -3.71 18.80
N ASP A 576 -22.26 -3.35 20.05
CA ASP A 576 -21.36 -2.24 20.32
C ASP A 576 -19.90 -2.60 19.97
N ASP A 577 -18.99 -1.64 20.05
CA ASP A 577 -17.61 -1.85 19.65
C ASP A 577 -16.85 -2.81 20.57
N ASP A 578 -17.10 -2.82 21.87
CA ASP A 578 -16.44 -3.71 22.83
C ASP A 578 -16.86 -5.18 22.63
N ALA A 579 -18.14 -5.41 22.40
CA ALA A 579 -18.66 -6.76 22.10
C ALA A 579 -18.16 -7.26 20.73
N LEU A 580 -18.10 -6.38 19.74
CA LEU A 580 -17.53 -6.69 18.44
C LEU A 580 -16.05 -7.05 18.55
N ASP A 581 -15.26 -6.28 19.30
CA ASP A 581 -13.83 -6.52 19.54
C ASP A 581 -13.59 -7.92 20.18
N ALA A 582 -14.47 -8.36 21.08
CA ALA A 582 -14.40 -9.69 21.67
C ALA A 582 -14.79 -10.80 20.68
N MET A 583 -15.76 -10.53 19.79
CA MET A 583 -16.25 -11.48 18.80
C MET A 583 -15.23 -11.71 17.68
N VAL A 584 -14.60 -10.66 17.14
CA VAL A 584 -13.72 -10.78 15.96
C VAL A 584 -12.51 -11.66 16.21
N GLU A 585 -12.07 -11.79 17.46
CA GLU A 585 -10.97 -12.70 17.83
C GLU A 585 -11.29 -14.16 17.51
N LYS A 586 -12.48 -14.60 17.85
CA LYS A 586 -12.92 -16.00 17.80
C LYS A 586 -13.53 -16.37 16.45
N THR A 587 -13.99 -15.39 15.69
CA THR A 587 -14.73 -15.60 14.44
C THR A 587 -13.77 -15.71 13.25
N THR A 588 -13.91 -16.79 12.47
CA THR A 588 -13.15 -17.04 11.25
C THR A 588 -13.89 -16.55 10.01
N VAL A 589 -15.23 -16.69 9.98
CA VAL A 589 -16.09 -16.38 8.83
C VAL A 589 -17.11 -15.33 9.18
N PHE A 590 -17.14 -14.26 8.38
CA PHE A 590 -18.15 -13.21 8.43
C PHE A 590 -18.92 -13.21 7.11
N ALA A 591 -20.19 -13.61 7.15
CA ALA A 591 -21.04 -13.81 6.00
C ALA A 591 -22.14 -12.74 5.86
N LYS A 592 -22.68 -12.54 4.65
CA LYS A 592 -23.74 -11.55 4.34
C LYS A 592 -23.36 -10.14 4.81
N MET A 593 -22.08 -9.75 4.62
CA MET A 593 -21.55 -8.47 5.07
C MET A 593 -21.81 -7.36 4.06
N SER A 594 -22.27 -6.21 4.55
CA SER A 594 -22.25 -4.97 3.77
C SER A 594 -20.85 -4.36 3.74
N PRO A 595 -20.55 -3.44 2.82
CA PRO A 595 -19.25 -2.76 2.74
C PRO A 595 -18.84 -2.07 4.05
N VAL A 596 -19.78 -1.40 4.71
CA VAL A 596 -19.57 -0.71 5.99
C VAL A 596 -19.25 -1.70 7.11
N GLN A 597 -19.96 -2.85 7.15
CA GLN A 597 -19.72 -3.89 8.14
C GLN A 597 -18.35 -4.56 7.94
N LYS A 598 -17.90 -4.77 6.67
CA LYS A 598 -16.53 -5.24 6.37
C LYS A 598 -15.48 -4.32 6.98
N ALA A 599 -15.59 -3.01 6.76
CA ALA A 599 -14.67 -2.02 7.33
C ALA A 599 -14.72 -1.98 8.87
N ARG A 600 -15.91 -2.16 9.46
CA ARG A 600 -16.08 -2.20 10.92
C ARG A 600 -15.38 -3.39 11.57
N VAL A 601 -15.41 -4.58 10.93
CA VAL A 601 -14.65 -5.76 11.37
C VAL A 601 -13.15 -5.52 11.32
N VAL A 602 -12.65 -4.92 10.24
CA VAL A 602 -11.23 -4.55 10.09
C VAL A 602 -10.79 -3.64 11.24
N LYS A 603 -11.56 -2.57 11.54
CA LYS A 603 -11.27 -1.65 12.64
C LYS A 603 -11.30 -2.32 14.01
N ALA A 604 -12.22 -3.24 14.23
CA ALA A 604 -12.29 -4.02 15.48
C ALA A 604 -11.02 -4.87 15.69
N LEU A 605 -10.52 -5.54 14.65
CA LEU A 605 -9.27 -6.29 14.70
C LEU A 605 -8.07 -5.36 14.99
N GLN A 606 -8.03 -4.18 14.37
CA GLN A 606 -6.97 -3.19 14.62
C GLN A 606 -7.00 -2.67 16.08
N ARG A 607 -8.19 -2.42 16.66
CA ARG A 607 -8.32 -2.03 18.08
C ARG A 607 -7.78 -3.12 19.01
N ARG A 608 -7.87 -4.39 18.63
CA ARG A 608 -7.28 -5.52 19.36
C ARG A 608 -5.76 -5.62 19.21
N GLY A 609 -5.14 -4.75 18.43
CA GLY A 609 -3.69 -4.66 18.24
C GLY A 609 -3.17 -5.52 17.10
N HIS A 610 -4.04 -6.04 16.23
CA HIS A 610 -3.63 -6.73 15.02
C HIS A 610 -3.18 -5.75 13.94
N THR A 611 -2.27 -6.22 13.09
CA THR A 611 -1.95 -5.58 11.82
C THR A 611 -2.72 -6.29 10.72
N VAL A 612 -3.76 -5.65 10.24
CA VAL A 612 -4.76 -6.25 9.36
C VAL A 612 -4.46 -5.95 7.91
N GLY A 613 -4.28 -7.01 7.12
CA GLY A 613 -4.37 -6.94 5.66
C GLY A 613 -5.79 -7.24 5.20
N PHE A 614 -6.27 -6.53 4.19
CA PHE A 614 -7.54 -6.84 3.54
C PHE A 614 -7.31 -7.07 2.06
N LEU A 615 -7.73 -8.24 1.56
CA LEU A 615 -7.66 -8.59 0.15
C LEU A 615 -9.09 -8.58 -0.44
N GLY A 616 -9.31 -7.71 -1.44
CA GLY A 616 -10.58 -7.58 -2.11
C GLY A 616 -10.44 -7.04 -3.53
N ASP A 617 -11.41 -7.32 -4.40
CA ASP A 617 -11.40 -6.97 -5.82
C ASP A 617 -12.67 -6.26 -6.29
N GLY A 618 -13.70 -6.21 -5.44
CA GLY A 618 -15.00 -5.63 -5.74
C GLY A 618 -15.19 -4.21 -5.21
N ILE A 619 -16.24 -3.56 -5.70
CA ILE A 619 -16.70 -2.23 -5.23
C ILE A 619 -16.98 -2.27 -3.72
N ASN A 620 -17.54 -3.39 -3.25
CA ASN A 620 -17.95 -3.60 -1.86
C ASN A 620 -16.77 -3.68 -0.88
N ASP A 621 -15.56 -3.84 -1.40
CA ASP A 621 -14.34 -3.98 -0.61
C ASP A 621 -13.60 -2.67 -0.39
N ALA A 622 -13.89 -1.65 -1.19
CA ALA A 622 -13.17 -0.38 -1.18
C ALA A 622 -13.08 0.29 0.21
N PRO A 623 -14.14 0.34 1.04
CA PRO A 623 -14.02 0.86 2.41
C PRO A 623 -13.09 0.05 3.29
N ALA A 624 -13.16 -1.28 3.23
CA ALA A 624 -12.31 -2.17 4.03
C ALA A 624 -10.85 -2.14 3.57
N LEU A 625 -10.59 -2.05 2.24
CA LEU A 625 -9.27 -1.86 1.66
C LEU A 625 -8.60 -0.58 2.17
N ARG A 626 -9.36 0.52 2.25
CA ARG A 626 -8.86 1.81 2.73
C ARG A 626 -8.58 1.83 4.23
N ASP A 627 -9.44 1.17 5.01
CA ASP A 627 -9.36 1.17 6.47
C ASP A 627 -8.35 0.15 7.02
N ALA A 628 -7.94 -0.85 6.22
CA ALA A 628 -6.93 -1.83 6.60
C ALA A 628 -5.54 -1.19 6.76
N ASP A 629 -4.65 -1.83 7.56
CA ASP A 629 -3.24 -1.43 7.64
C ASP A 629 -2.52 -1.66 6.31
N VAL A 630 -2.99 -2.64 5.54
CA VAL A 630 -2.55 -2.92 4.16
C VAL A 630 -3.76 -3.30 3.32
N GLY A 631 -4.20 -2.42 2.45
CA GLY A 631 -5.16 -2.73 1.40
C GLY A 631 -4.47 -3.47 0.26
N ILE A 632 -4.99 -4.63 -0.11
CA ILE A 632 -4.43 -5.49 -1.15
C ILE A 632 -5.50 -5.74 -2.20
N SER A 633 -5.19 -5.53 -3.47
CA SER A 633 -6.10 -5.84 -4.56
C SER A 633 -5.38 -6.60 -5.68
N VAL A 634 -6.07 -6.91 -6.74
CA VAL A 634 -5.54 -7.63 -7.89
C VAL A 634 -5.63 -6.77 -9.15
N ASP A 635 -4.84 -7.07 -10.16
CA ASP A 635 -4.82 -6.30 -11.42
C ASP A 635 -6.16 -6.35 -12.16
N THR A 636 -6.90 -7.45 -12.04
CA THR A 636 -8.24 -7.65 -12.64
C THR A 636 -9.39 -7.08 -11.80
N ALA A 637 -9.10 -6.40 -10.69
CA ALA A 637 -10.10 -5.82 -9.82
C ALA A 637 -10.76 -4.57 -10.43
N THR A 638 -11.90 -4.16 -9.87
CA THR A 638 -12.53 -2.89 -10.21
C THR A 638 -11.61 -1.71 -9.90
N ASP A 639 -11.72 -0.63 -10.65
CA ASP A 639 -10.83 0.53 -10.51
C ASP A 639 -10.84 1.12 -9.11
N ILE A 640 -12.03 1.19 -8.49
CA ILE A 640 -12.14 1.67 -7.11
C ILE A 640 -11.43 0.77 -6.11
N ALA A 641 -11.42 -0.54 -6.32
CA ALA A 641 -10.68 -1.47 -5.47
C ALA A 641 -9.17 -1.29 -5.66
N LYS A 642 -8.70 -1.19 -6.92
CA LYS A 642 -7.30 -0.89 -7.24
C LYS A 642 -6.85 0.43 -6.65
N GLU A 643 -7.70 1.48 -6.74
CA GLU A 643 -7.35 2.80 -6.21
C GLU A 643 -7.29 2.83 -4.68
N SER A 644 -8.19 2.10 -4.02
CA SER A 644 -8.23 2.00 -2.55
C SER A 644 -7.09 1.14 -1.97
N ALA A 645 -6.46 0.29 -2.77
CA ALA A 645 -5.40 -0.62 -2.34
C ALA A 645 -4.01 0.04 -2.29
N ASP A 646 -3.18 -0.42 -1.36
CA ASP A 646 -1.76 -0.06 -1.23
C ASP A 646 -0.86 -0.96 -2.08
N ILE A 647 -1.30 -2.20 -2.31
CA ILE A 647 -0.57 -3.25 -3.00
C ILE A 647 -1.49 -3.89 -4.04
N ILE A 648 -0.95 -4.14 -5.23
CA ILE A 648 -1.65 -4.84 -6.31
C ILE A 648 -0.91 -6.14 -6.63
N LEU A 649 -1.62 -7.24 -6.61
CA LEU A 649 -1.13 -8.54 -7.07
C LEU A 649 -1.40 -8.66 -8.57
N LEU A 650 -0.36 -8.87 -9.38
CA LEU A 650 -0.49 -9.07 -10.83
C LEU A 650 -1.04 -10.47 -11.19
N GLU A 651 -1.08 -11.35 -10.22
CA GLU A 651 -1.71 -12.66 -10.34
C GLU A 651 -2.64 -12.86 -9.14
N LYS A 652 -3.87 -13.26 -9.38
CA LYS A 652 -4.88 -13.51 -8.37
C LYS A 652 -4.62 -14.84 -7.64
N ASN A 653 -3.49 -14.89 -6.90
CA ASN A 653 -3.00 -16.08 -6.22
C ASN A 653 -2.47 -15.74 -4.81
N LEU A 654 -2.99 -16.44 -3.80
CA LEU A 654 -2.57 -16.24 -2.40
C LEU A 654 -1.11 -16.64 -2.12
N MET A 655 -0.49 -17.49 -2.95
CA MET A 655 0.95 -17.79 -2.84
C MET A 655 1.81 -16.56 -3.18
N VAL A 656 1.38 -15.77 -4.18
CA VAL A 656 2.03 -14.50 -4.53
C VAL A 656 1.95 -13.51 -3.35
N LEU A 657 0.82 -13.50 -2.65
CA LEU A 657 0.65 -12.69 -1.43
C LEU A 657 1.60 -13.14 -0.32
N GLU A 658 1.69 -14.45 -0.07
CA GLU A 658 2.60 -15.01 0.94
C GLU A 658 4.06 -14.64 0.66
N GLU A 659 4.52 -14.79 -0.58
CA GLU A 659 5.85 -14.37 -1.00
C GLU A 659 6.07 -12.86 -0.78
N GLY A 660 5.06 -12.03 -1.02
CA GLY A 660 5.10 -10.60 -0.75
C GLY A 660 5.24 -10.29 0.74
N VAL A 661 4.52 -11.00 1.61
CA VAL A 661 4.64 -10.87 3.08
C VAL A 661 6.05 -11.20 3.54
N LEU A 662 6.64 -12.28 3.03
CA LEU A 662 8.01 -12.67 3.36
C LEU A 662 9.03 -11.61 2.91
N GLU A 663 8.88 -11.06 1.70
CA GLU A 663 9.76 -9.99 1.23
C GLU A 663 9.58 -8.69 2.05
N GLY A 664 8.36 -8.41 2.50
CA GLY A 664 8.08 -7.33 3.45
C GLY A 664 8.83 -7.51 4.76
N ARG A 665 8.87 -8.74 5.30
CA ARG A 665 9.64 -9.08 6.50
C ARG A 665 11.15 -8.97 6.31
N VAL A 666 11.65 -9.37 5.14
CA VAL A 666 13.08 -9.19 4.78
C VAL A 666 13.42 -7.70 4.76
N THR A 667 12.59 -6.90 4.12
CA THR A 667 12.79 -5.45 4.00
C THR A 667 12.78 -4.78 5.38
N PHE A 668 11.78 -5.05 6.19
CA PHE A 668 11.67 -4.51 7.55
C PHE A 668 12.81 -5.00 8.45
N GLY A 669 13.17 -6.28 8.36
CA GLY A 669 14.28 -6.86 9.11
C GLY A 669 15.62 -6.19 8.82
N ASN A 670 15.91 -5.85 7.57
CA ASN A 670 17.13 -5.13 7.21
C ASN A 670 17.13 -3.68 7.73
N ILE A 671 15.96 -3.02 7.78
CA ILE A 671 15.83 -1.73 8.47
C ILE A 671 16.13 -1.87 9.96
N MET A 672 15.58 -2.88 10.62
CA MET A 672 15.82 -3.14 12.04
C MET A 672 17.27 -3.50 12.36
N LYS A 673 17.95 -4.25 11.48
CA LYS A 673 19.41 -4.49 11.61
C LYS A 673 20.16 -3.18 11.65
N TYR A 674 19.94 -2.31 10.66
CA TYR A 674 20.59 -1.01 10.61
C TYR A 674 20.34 -0.20 11.88
N ILE A 675 19.10 -0.06 12.30
CA ILE A 675 18.75 0.72 13.49
C ILE A 675 19.42 0.19 14.75
N LYS A 676 19.37 -1.12 14.99
CA LYS A 676 19.99 -1.74 16.17
C LYS A 676 21.52 -1.63 16.14
N MET A 677 22.13 -1.78 14.97
CA MET A 677 23.58 -1.62 14.77
C MET A 677 24.00 -0.18 15.07
N THR A 678 23.38 0.80 14.43
CA THR A 678 23.72 2.21 14.60
C THR A 678 23.47 2.68 16.04
N ALA A 679 22.32 2.34 16.63
CA ALA A 679 22.00 2.73 18.00
C ALA A 679 23.00 2.15 19.02
N SER A 680 23.34 0.86 18.90
CA SER A 680 24.31 0.23 19.83
C SER A 680 25.74 0.70 19.63
N SER A 681 26.19 0.90 18.38
CA SER A 681 27.51 1.40 18.04
C SER A 681 27.69 2.83 18.55
N ASN A 682 26.74 3.72 18.27
CA ASN A 682 26.82 5.12 18.73
C ASN A 682 26.82 5.22 20.25
N PHE A 683 26.02 4.38 20.95
CA PHE A 683 26.01 4.34 22.40
C PHE A 683 27.38 3.91 22.96
N GLY A 684 27.98 2.83 22.41
CA GLY A 684 29.30 2.36 22.81
C GLY A 684 30.39 3.41 22.58
N ASN A 685 30.40 4.01 21.37
CA ASN A 685 31.41 5.03 21.04
C ASN A 685 31.39 6.21 21.99
N VAL A 686 30.21 6.76 22.30
CA VAL A 686 30.11 7.89 23.22
C VAL A 686 30.53 7.54 24.61
N PHE A 687 30.19 6.32 25.06
CA PHE A 687 30.65 5.87 26.36
C PHE A 687 32.19 5.76 26.42
N SER A 688 32.81 5.24 25.35
CA SER A 688 34.28 5.17 25.21
C SER A 688 34.92 6.56 25.17
N VAL A 689 34.34 7.49 24.39
CA VAL A 689 34.78 8.91 24.35
C VAL A 689 34.71 9.54 25.72
N LEU A 690 33.64 9.31 26.47
CA LEU A 690 33.46 9.87 27.81
C LEU A 690 34.57 9.38 28.77
N VAL A 691 34.80 8.07 28.77
CA VAL A 691 35.86 7.46 29.61
C VAL A 691 37.24 8.01 29.22
N ALA A 692 37.57 8.02 27.92
CA ALA A 692 38.84 8.54 27.43
C ALA A 692 39.04 10.03 27.77
N SER A 693 37.97 10.83 27.59
CA SER A 693 38.02 12.28 27.90
C SER A 693 38.31 12.57 29.37
N ALA A 694 37.89 11.70 30.28
CA ALA A 694 38.08 11.86 31.72
C ALA A 694 39.50 11.46 32.21
N PHE A 695 40.25 10.65 31.45
CA PHE A 695 41.52 10.10 31.91
C PHE A 695 42.73 10.49 31.06
N LEU A 696 42.52 10.94 29.80
CA LEU A 696 43.63 11.31 28.92
C LEU A 696 43.99 12.80 29.03
N PRO A 697 45.30 13.15 29.06
CA PRO A 697 45.73 14.55 29.10
C PRO A 697 45.65 15.27 27.76
N PHE A 698 45.19 14.60 26.71
CA PHE A 698 44.99 15.12 25.33
C PHE A 698 43.65 14.65 24.81
N LEU A 699 43.22 15.20 23.66
CA LEU A 699 41.98 14.75 23.03
C LEU A 699 42.09 13.28 22.59
N PRO A 700 41.09 12.44 22.92
CA PRO A 700 41.14 11.01 22.60
C PRO A 700 41.28 10.73 21.11
N MET A 701 40.71 11.61 20.29
CA MET A 701 40.76 11.59 18.84
C MET A 701 40.59 13.02 18.32
N MET A 702 41.23 13.36 17.23
CA MET A 702 41.00 14.66 16.60
C MET A 702 39.60 14.72 15.95
N PRO A 703 38.94 15.91 15.91
CA PRO A 703 37.62 16.07 15.30
C PRO A 703 37.53 15.49 13.91
N LEU A 704 38.52 15.74 13.06
CA LEU A 704 38.55 15.26 11.69
C LEU A 704 38.71 13.75 11.58
N GLN A 705 39.44 13.10 12.51
CA GLN A 705 39.57 11.66 12.57
C GLN A 705 38.22 10.99 12.89
N ILE A 706 37.44 11.54 13.83
CA ILE A 706 36.11 11.06 14.19
C ILE A 706 35.19 11.14 12.98
N LEU A 707 35.22 12.25 12.25
CA LEU A 707 34.39 12.43 11.07
C LEU A 707 34.73 11.43 9.96
N VAL A 708 36.01 11.19 9.70
CA VAL A 708 36.48 10.19 8.72
C VAL A 708 36.05 8.79 9.14
N GLN A 709 36.21 8.44 10.44
CA GLN A 709 35.78 7.16 10.98
C GLN A 709 34.29 6.93 10.80
N ASN A 710 33.46 7.92 11.15
CA ASN A 710 32.01 7.84 11.01
C ASN A 710 31.58 7.69 9.54
N LEU A 711 32.19 8.48 8.62
CA LEU A 711 31.91 8.33 7.19
C LEU A 711 32.22 6.92 6.68
N LEU A 712 33.38 6.37 7.05
CA LEU A 712 33.75 4.99 6.64
C LEU A 712 32.80 3.95 7.20
N TYR A 713 32.40 4.11 8.47
CA TYR A 713 31.41 3.23 9.09
C TYR A 713 30.05 3.31 8.40
N ASP A 714 29.56 4.51 8.14
CA ASP A 714 28.28 4.72 7.42
C ASP A 714 28.32 4.12 6.02
N LEU A 715 29.44 4.29 5.29
CA LEU A 715 29.62 3.63 4.00
C LEU A 715 29.53 2.11 4.11
N SER A 716 30.06 1.51 5.18
CA SER A 716 30.00 0.06 5.40
C SER A 716 28.56 -0.46 5.48
N GLN A 717 27.64 0.35 5.97
CA GLN A 717 26.24 -0.01 6.20
C GLN A 717 25.35 0.11 4.96
N LEU A 718 25.81 0.78 3.88
CA LEU A 718 25.05 0.91 2.63
C LEU A 718 24.72 -0.43 1.95
N SER A 719 25.40 -1.49 2.34
CA SER A 719 25.16 -2.84 1.84
C SER A 719 24.08 -3.63 2.63
N ILE A 720 23.63 -3.15 3.79
CA ILE A 720 22.64 -3.85 4.64
C ILE A 720 21.34 -4.16 3.90
N PRO A 721 20.80 -3.29 3.04
CA PRO A 721 19.61 -3.63 2.24
C PRO A 721 19.74 -4.91 1.44
N PHE A 722 20.95 -5.34 1.10
CA PHE A 722 21.23 -6.55 0.32
C PHE A 722 21.49 -7.79 1.19
N ASP A 723 21.40 -7.67 2.52
CA ASP A 723 21.62 -8.81 3.39
C ASP A 723 20.41 -9.76 3.46
N ARG A 724 20.69 -11.01 3.88
CA ARG A 724 19.68 -12.06 4.05
C ARG A 724 19.13 -12.04 5.46
N MET A 725 17.85 -12.42 5.60
CA MET A 725 17.22 -12.64 6.90
C MET A 725 17.30 -14.10 7.33
N ASP A 726 17.36 -14.33 8.63
CA ASP A 726 17.25 -15.67 9.21
C ASP A 726 15.82 -16.19 9.07
N GLU A 727 15.64 -17.49 8.77
CA GLU A 727 14.32 -18.12 8.59
C GLU A 727 13.43 -17.96 9.83
N GLU A 728 14.03 -18.01 11.03
CA GLU A 728 13.31 -17.86 12.28
C GLU A 728 12.65 -16.47 12.41
N TYR A 729 13.28 -15.43 11.83
CA TYR A 729 12.72 -14.09 11.79
C TYR A 729 11.49 -14.01 10.85
N LEU A 730 11.54 -14.76 9.75
CA LEU A 730 10.48 -14.76 8.75
C LEU A 730 9.22 -15.51 9.18
N ARG A 731 9.31 -16.37 10.23
CA ARG A 731 8.19 -17.20 10.69
C ARG A 731 7.11 -16.44 11.45
N SER A 732 7.39 -15.24 11.94
CA SER A 732 6.43 -14.48 12.73
C SER A 732 6.35 -13.02 12.27
N PRO A 733 5.17 -12.40 12.42
CA PRO A 733 5.00 -10.97 12.17
C PRO A 733 5.92 -10.13 13.04
N GLN A 734 6.47 -9.05 12.46
CA GLN A 734 7.43 -8.19 13.14
C GLN A 734 6.85 -6.78 13.27
N LYS A 735 6.76 -6.27 14.50
CA LYS A 735 6.20 -4.94 14.81
C LYS A 735 7.27 -4.02 15.38
N TRP A 736 7.06 -2.70 15.24
CA TRP A 736 7.92 -1.70 15.87
C TRP A 736 7.87 -1.78 17.40
N ASP A 737 9.04 -1.83 18.03
CA ASP A 737 9.18 -1.75 19.48
C ASP A 737 10.39 -0.86 19.83
N ALA A 738 10.12 0.45 20.02
CA ALA A 738 11.14 1.42 20.40
C ALA A 738 11.78 1.09 21.78
N GLY A 739 11.01 0.46 22.67
CA GLY A 739 11.51 0.01 23.97
C GLY A 739 12.53 -1.11 23.84
N ASP A 740 12.35 -2.01 22.88
CA ASP A 740 13.33 -3.08 22.59
C ASP A 740 14.62 -2.50 22.01
N ILE A 741 14.53 -1.50 21.13
CA ILE A 741 15.71 -0.81 20.58
C ILE A 741 16.52 -0.16 21.71
N GLY A 742 15.86 0.55 22.62
CA GLY A 742 16.51 1.16 23.79
C GLY A 742 17.18 0.13 24.71
N ARG A 743 16.50 -0.98 25.01
CA ARG A 743 17.07 -2.08 25.78
C ARG A 743 18.29 -2.69 25.08
N PHE A 744 18.19 -2.93 23.78
CA PHE A 744 19.25 -3.47 22.96
C PHE A 744 20.48 -2.57 22.97
N MET A 745 20.31 -1.27 22.82
CA MET A 745 21.35 -0.25 22.86
C MET A 745 22.13 -0.30 24.19
N VAL A 746 21.42 -0.34 25.32
CA VAL A 746 22.06 -0.40 26.66
C VAL A 746 22.76 -1.72 26.95
N TRP A 747 22.27 -2.86 26.40
CA TRP A 747 22.88 -4.18 26.63
C TRP A 747 24.06 -4.47 25.71
N ILE A 748 24.01 -4.05 24.47
CA ILE A 748 25.04 -4.41 23.47
C ILE A 748 26.04 -3.27 23.26
N GLY A 749 25.61 -2.00 23.37
CA GLY A 749 26.51 -0.87 23.19
C GLY A 749 27.78 -0.90 24.06
N PRO A 750 27.69 -1.09 25.39
CA PRO A 750 28.87 -1.10 26.26
C PRO A 750 29.87 -2.23 25.97
N VAL A 751 29.50 -3.25 25.21
CA VAL A 751 30.38 -4.36 24.86
C VAL A 751 31.60 -3.88 24.07
N SER A 752 31.42 -2.95 23.11
CA SER A 752 32.54 -2.37 22.36
C SER A 752 33.46 -1.56 23.30
N SER A 753 32.86 -0.79 24.21
CA SER A 753 33.61 0.10 25.10
C SER A 753 34.60 -0.67 26.02
N VAL A 754 34.27 -1.91 26.35
CA VAL A 754 35.24 -2.77 27.09
C VAL A 754 36.55 -2.93 26.31
N PHE A 755 36.45 -3.08 25.00
CA PHE A 755 37.62 -3.28 24.12
C PHE A 755 38.27 -1.96 23.73
N ASP A 756 37.50 -0.87 23.59
CA ASP A 756 38.06 0.48 23.49
C ASP A 756 38.91 0.79 24.72
N ILE A 757 38.41 0.57 25.94
CA ILE A 757 39.15 0.78 27.19
C ILE A 757 40.38 -0.15 27.28
N THR A 758 40.28 -1.38 26.81
CA THR A 758 41.43 -2.32 26.74
C THR A 758 42.49 -1.76 25.78
N THR A 759 42.06 -1.19 24.64
CA THR A 759 42.97 -0.56 23.66
C THR A 759 43.59 0.71 24.26
N PHE A 760 42.86 1.51 25.04
CA PHE A 760 43.40 2.67 25.77
C PHE A 760 44.48 2.25 26.73
N TRP A 761 44.25 1.20 27.54
CA TRP A 761 45.21 0.66 28.46
C TRP A 761 46.48 0.13 27.75
N LEU A 762 46.29 -0.57 26.61
CA LEU A 762 47.36 -1.10 25.78
C LEU A 762 48.22 0.02 25.17
N MET A 763 47.60 1.03 24.59
CA MET A 763 48.28 2.19 23.99
C MET A 763 49.02 2.99 25.05
N TRP A 764 48.46 3.14 26.26
CA TRP A 764 49.02 3.89 27.35
C TRP A 764 50.24 3.17 28.01
N HIS A 765 50.11 1.90 28.36
CA HIS A 765 51.11 1.17 29.15
C HIS A 765 52.09 0.39 28.29
N TYR A 766 51.65 -0.26 27.23
CA TYR A 766 52.51 -1.12 26.43
C TYR A 766 53.22 -0.35 25.30
N PHE A 767 52.49 0.54 24.61
CA PHE A 767 53.07 1.34 23.52
C PHE A 767 53.60 2.71 23.99
N GLY A 768 53.43 3.08 25.27
CA GLY A 768 53.95 4.32 25.82
C GLY A 768 53.31 5.59 25.29
N ALA A 769 52.14 5.49 24.67
CA ALA A 769 51.40 6.65 24.13
C ALA A 769 50.64 7.39 25.23
N ASN A 770 51.37 7.92 26.23
CA ASN A 770 50.83 8.48 27.48
C ASN A 770 51.11 9.97 27.67
N SER A 771 51.61 10.64 26.66
CA SER A 771 51.90 12.07 26.67
C SER A 771 51.36 12.77 25.42
N PRO A 772 51.17 14.11 25.45
CA PRO A 772 50.75 14.90 24.29
C PRO A 772 51.67 14.76 23.08
N GLU A 773 52.96 14.46 23.28
CA GLU A 773 53.93 14.22 22.22
C GLU A 773 53.65 12.92 21.46
N HIS A 774 53.05 11.93 22.11
CA HIS A 774 52.72 10.62 21.53
C HIS A 774 51.23 10.45 21.27
N GLN A 775 50.42 11.55 21.31
CA GLN A 775 48.98 11.50 21.13
C GLN A 775 48.59 10.92 19.76
N SER A 776 49.34 11.22 18.68
CA SER A 776 49.09 10.72 17.35
C SER A 776 49.15 9.20 17.26
N LEU A 777 50.05 8.56 18.04
CA LEU A 777 50.14 7.10 18.12
C LEU A 777 48.88 6.51 18.79
N PHE A 778 48.48 7.10 19.91
CA PHE A 778 47.26 6.72 20.62
C PHE A 778 46.00 6.84 19.71
N GLN A 779 45.86 7.99 19.09
CA GLN A 779 44.72 8.30 18.19
C GLN A 779 44.67 7.36 16.99
N SER A 780 45.85 7.05 16.38
CA SER A 780 45.91 6.08 15.27
C SER A 780 45.54 4.66 15.71
N GLY A 781 45.94 4.24 16.90
CA GLY A 781 45.57 2.92 17.46
C GLY A 781 44.08 2.83 17.67
N TRP A 782 43.47 3.77 18.38
CA TRP A 782 42.06 3.75 18.64
C TRP A 782 41.23 3.93 17.39
N PHE A 783 41.66 4.75 16.42
CA PHE A 783 40.96 4.91 15.12
C PHE A 783 40.82 3.56 14.39
N ILE A 784 41.92 2.78 14.27
CA ILE A 784 41.86 1.48 13.60
C ILE A 784 40.97 0.51 14.37
N GLU A 785 41.21 0.36 15.68
CA GLU A 785 40.42 -0.57 16.50
C GLU A 785 38.93 -0.22 16.47
N GLY A 786 38.56 1.04 16.70
CA GLY A 786 37.20 1.49 16.72
C GLY A 786 36.51 1.32 15.37
N LEU A 787 37.16 1.61 14.23
CA LEU A 787 36.57 1.38 12.91
C LEU A 787 36.34 -0.13 12.63
N LEU A 788 37.31 -0.97 13.01
CA LEU A 788 37.23 -2.40 12.77
C LEU A 788 36.16 -3.06 13.67
N SER A 789 36.14 -2.71 14.97
CA SER A 789 35.12 -3.22 15.91
C SER A 789 33.72 -2.81 15.50
N GLN A 790 33.52 -1.53 15.10
CA GLN A 790 32.26 -1.01 14.58
C GLN A 790 31.82 -1.67 13.27
N THR A 791 32.75 -1.96 12.37
CA THR A 791 32.42 -2.66 11.10
C THR A 791 32.14 -4.14 11.37
N LEU A 792 32.82 -4.76 12.32
CA LEU A 792 32.65 -6.17 12.69
C LEU A 792 31.31 -6.43 13.39
N ILE A 793 30.80 -5.45 14.18
CA ILE A 793 29.50 -5.58 14.85
C ILE A 793 28.35 -5.76 13.85
N VAL A 794 28.48 -5.25 12.62
CA VAL A 794 27.53 -5.49 11.55
C VAL A 794 27.29 -6.98 11.34
N HIS A 795 28.37 -7.76 11.32
CA HIS A 795 28.30 -9.21 11.17
C HIS A 795 27.75 -9.91 12.42
N MET A 796 28.03 -9.37 13.60
CA MET A 796 27.57 -9.93 14.88
C MET A 796 26.08 -9.72 15.12
N ILE A 797 25.54 -8.54 14.78
CA ILE A 797 24.15 -8.18 15.06
C ILE A 797 23.19 -8.70 13.98
N ARG A 798 23.61 -8.79 12.71
CA ARG A 798 22.75 -9.12 11.57
C ARG A 798 21.98 -10.44 11.66
N THR A 799 22.38 -11.34 12.49
CA THR A 799 21.84 -12.70 12.62
C THR A 799 21.66 -13.12 14.07
N ARG A 800 20.63 -13.90 14.35
CA ARG A 800 20.45 -14.59 15.63
C ARG A 800 21.44 -15.74 15.80
N ARG A 801 21.88 -16.34 14.69
CA ARG A 801 22.81 -17.48 14.64
C ARG A 801 24.25 -17.05 14.91
N ILE A 802 25.19 -18.01 15.02
CA ILE A 802 26.61 -17.71 15.17
C ILE A 802 27.14 -17.17 13.84
N PRO A 803 27.64 -15.91 13.80
CA PRO A 803 28.16 -15.31 12.57
C PRO A 803 29.32 -16.12 11.99
N PHE A 804 29.50 -16.02 10.67
CA PHE A 804 30.52 -16.70 9.88
C PHE A 804 30.43 -18.23 9.87
N LEU A 805 29.98 -18.88 10.96
CA LEU A 805 29.90 -20.34 11.08
C LEU A 805 28.52 -20.87 10.64
N ARG A 806 27.43 -20.27 11.13
CA ARG A 806 26.05 -20.72 10.85
C ARG A 806 25.25 -19.75 10.02
N SER A 807 25.70 -18.52 9.85
CA SER A 807 25.08 -17.50 9.02
C SER A 807 26.15 -16.59 8.44
N VAL A 808 26.32 -16.66 7.14
CA VAL A 808 27.25 -15.82 6.38
C VAL A 808 26.48 -14.64 5.79
N ALA A 809 27.05 -13.44 5.87
CA ALA A 809 26.47 -12.24 5.24
C ALA A 809 26.43 -12.38 3.72
N SER A 810 25.58 -11.61 3.09
CA SER A 810 25.53 -11.55 1.63
C SER A 810 26.87 -11.03 1.06
N ALA A 811 27.17 -11.39 -0.19
CA ALA A 811 28.43 -10.98 -0.83
C ALA A 811 28.63 -9.45 -0.86
N PRO A 812 27.62 -8.60 -1.11
CA PRO A 812 27.75 -7.14 -1.03
C PRO A 812 28.16 -6.65 0.37
N VAL A 813 27.59 -7.24 1.43
CA VAL A 813 27.93 -6.88 2.82
C VAL A 813 29.37 -7.26 3.14
N LEU A 814 29.78 -8.50 2.81
CA LEU A 814 31.16 -8.95 3.02
C LEU A 814 32.17 -8.09 2.26
N ALA A 815 31.90 -7.83 0.97
CA ALA A 815 32.81 -7.06 0.13
C ALA A 815 32.98 -5.62 0.65
N LEU A 816 31.88 -4.93 0.95
CA LEU A 816 31.95 -3.54 1.37
C LEU A 816 32.55 -3.38 2.76
N THR A 817 32.14 -4.20 3.72
CA THR A 817 32.71 -4.17 5.08
C THR A 817 34.21 -4.51 5.08
N SER A 818 34.63 -5.55 4.32
CA SER A 818 36.04 -5.89 4.17
C SER A 818 36.85 -4.78 3.52
N ALA A 819 36.32 -4.15 2.47
CA ALA A 819 36.97 -3.02 1.81
C ALA A 819 37.15 -1.84 2.79
N ILE A 820 36.15 -1.49 3.56
CA ILE A 820 36.23 -0.41 4.56
C ILE A 820 37.24 -0.74 5.66
N MET A 821 37.28 -1.99 6.14
CA MET A 821 38.27 -2.42 7.14
C MET A 821 39.70 -2.29 6.57
N ILE A 822 39.93 -2.69 5.34
CA ILE A 822 41.24 -2.56 4.66
C ILE A 822 41.61 -1.08 4.51
N VAL A 823 40.70 -0.25 4.01
CA VAL A 823 40.92 1.20 3.86
C VAL A 823 41.26 1.84 5.20
N GLY A 824 40.50 1.53 6.25
CA GLY A 824 40.77 2.03 7.60
C GLY A 824 42.14 1.66 8.15
N MET A 825 42.60 0.42 7.92
CA MET A 825 43.93 0.00 8.31
C MET A 825 45.05 0.71 7.52
N LEU A 826 44.79 1.10 6.29
CA LEU A 826 45.75 1.77 5.41
C LEU A 826 45.86 3.28 5.64
N ILE A 827 44.84 3.92 6.18
CA ILE A 827 44.80 5.38 6.35
C ILE A 827 46.01 5.92 7.13
N PRO A 828 46.39 5.39 8.32
CA PRO A 828 47.55 5.91 9.07
C PRO A 828 48.90 5.79 8.34
N TYR A 829 48.97 4.94 7.31
CA TYR A 829 50.15 4.75 6.47
C TYR A 829 50.12 5.61 5.20
N SER A 830 49.08 6.34 5.01
CA SER A 830 48.84 7.18 3.79
C SER A 830 49.22 8.64 4.06
N GLY A 831 49.42 9.40 2.97
CA GLY A 831 49.56 10.84 3.05
C GLY A 831 48.32 11.57 3.61
N LEU A 832 47.15 10.97 3.50
CA LEU A 832 45.92 11.47 4.12
C LEU A 832 45.98 11.31 5.64
N GLY A 833 46.42 10.15 6.15
CA GLY A 833 46.59 9.90 7.58
C GLY A 833 47.57 10.90 8.23
N ALA A 834 48.68 11.14 7.57
CA ALA A 834 49.65 12.14 8.05
C ALA A 834 49.05 13.55 8.15
N ARG A 835 48.23 13.96 7.18
CA ARG A 835 47.57 15.27 7.18
C ARG A 835 46.49 15.45 8.23
N ILE A 836 45.87 14.35 8.70
CA ILE A 836 44.86 14.37 9.78
C ILE A 836 45.47 14.03 11.15
N GLY A 837 46.80 14.08 11.27
CA GLY A 837 47.51 13.88 12.52
C GLY A 837 47.67 12.44 12.96
N MET A 838 47.60 11.47 12.03
CA MET A 838 47.88 10.06 12.31
C MET A 838 49.30 9.66 11.97
N GLN A 839 49.77 8.61 12.61
CA GLN A 839 51.08 8.02 12.33
C GLN A 839 51.02 6.49 12.20
N PRO A 840 51.95 5.88 11.45
CA PRO A 840 52.03 4.43 11.33
C PRO A 840 52.20 3.72 12.68
N LEU A 841 51.50 2.60 12.85
CA LEU A 841 51.52 1.78 14.05
C LEU A 841 52.60 0.69 13.96
N PRO A 842 53.23 0.29 15.07
CA PRO A 842 54.14 -0.83 15.09
C PRO A 842 53.46 -2.15 14.69
N GLY A 843 54.18 -3.02 13.94
CA GLY A 843 53.61 -4.28 13.44
C GLY A 843 53.03 -5.19 14.54
N ILE A 844 53.59 -5.17 15.76
CA ILE A 844 53.08 -5.93 16.92
C ILE A 844 51.67 -5.47 17.35
N TYR A 845 51.29 -4.23 17.04
CA TYR A 845 49.93 -3.69 17.30
C TYR A 845 48.84 -4.55 16.61
N PHE A 846 49.10 -5.01 15.41
CA PHE A 846 48.11 -5.81 14.65
C PHE A 846 47.90 -7.21 15.28
N ALA A 847 48.86 -7.75 15.97
CA ALA A 847 48.68 -9.00 16.72
C ALA A 847 47.76 -8.78 17.94
N TRP A 848 47.97 -7.68 18.67
CA TRP A 848 47.06 -7.27 19.75
C TRP A 848 45.66 -6.92 19.24
N LEU A 849 45.59 -6.19 18.15
CA LEU A 849 44.29 -5.84 17.48
C LEU A 849 43.53 -7.11 17.13
N ALA A 850 44.15 -8.09 16.49
CA ALA A 850 43.51 -9.36 16.15
C ALA A 850 42.98 -10.11 17.38
N LEU A 851 43.77 -10.13 18.48
CA LEU A 851 43.32 -10.72 19.73
C LEU A 851 42.14 -9.98 20.36
N THR A 852 42.19 -8.63 20.37
CA THR A 852 41.13 -7.76 20.88
C THR A 852 39.85 -7.99 20.13
N LEU A 853 39.87 -7.98 18.78
CA LEU A 853 38.72 -8.24 17.93
C LEU A 853 38.17 -9.66 18.09
N ALA A 854 39.02 -10.67 18.25
CA ALA A 854 38.56 -12.03 18.53
C ALA A 854 37.82 -12.11 19.88
N CYS A 855 38.38 -11.51 20.93
CA CYS A 855 37.72 -11.42 22.23
C CYS A 855 36.42 -10.64 22.18
N TYR A 856 36.37 -9.56 21.40
CA TYR A 856 35.15 -8.78 21.14
C TYR A 856 34.03 -9.63 20.49
N CYS A 857 34.36 -10.43 19.46
CA CYS A 857 33.41 -11.35 18.87
C CYS A 857 32.87 -12.37 19.86
N VAL A 858 33.74 -12.94 20.71
CA VAL A 858 33.35 -13.93 21.74
C VAL A 858 32.42 -13.27 22.77
N LEU A 859 32.79 -12.12 23.31
CA LEU A 859 32.00 -11.42 24.32
C LEU A 859 30.66 -10.99 23.76
N THR A 860 30.63 -10.44 22.53
CA THR A 860 29.40 -10.06 21.85
C THR A 860 28.50 -11.28 21.65
N GLN A 861 29.04 -12.44 21.28
CA GLN A 861 28.26 -13.67 21.12
C GLN A 861 27.71 -14.18 22.46
N VAL A 862 28.45 -14.07 23.55
CA VAL A 862 27.97 -14.39 24.89
C VAL A 862 26.84 -13.47 25.31
N MET A 863 27.02 -12.15 25.17
CA MET A 863 26.00 -11.14 25.50
C MET A 863 24.73 -11.31 24.64
N LYS A 864 24.90 -11.59 23.36
CA LYS A 864 23.79 -11.98 22.46
C LYS A 864 23.02 -13.19 22.99
N THR A 865 23.72 -14.23 23.40
CA THR A 865 23.09 -15.44 23.93
C THR A 865 22.32 -15.17 25.24
N ILE A 866 22.89 -14.34 26.13
CA ILE A 866 22.21 -13.90 27.35
C ILE A 866 20.97 -13.08 27.03
N TYR A 867 21.11 -12.10 26.12
CA TYR A 867 19.99 -11.25 25.68
C TYR A 867 18.83 -12.09 25.12
N ILE A 868 19.13 -13.02 24.19
CA ILE A 868 18.12 -13.91 23.60
C ILE A 868 17.44 -14.79 24.68
N ARG A 869 18.21 -15.33 25.65
CA ARG A 869 17.63 -16.11 26.75
C ARG A 869 16.73 -15.29 27.66
N ARG A 870 17.10 -14.02 27.88
CA ARG A 870 16.37 -13.11 28.79
C ARG A 870 15.08 -12.56 28.16
N TYR A 871 15.12 -12.19 26.88
CA TYR A 871 14.06 -11.44 26.20
C TYR A 871 13.36 -12.22 25.09
N GLY A 872 13.85 -13.40 24.70
CA GLY A 872 13.29 -14.25 23.65
C GLY A 872 13.48 -13.73 22.22
N ARG A 873 13.97 -12.50 22.07
CA ARG A 873 14.09 -11.77 20.79
C ARG A 873 15.55 -11.40 20.53
N TRP A 874 15.86 -11.14 19.25
CA TRP A 874 17.17 -10.61 18.86
C TRP A 874 17.03 -9.43 17.90
N LEU A 875 16.34 -9.62 16.78
CA LEU A 875 16.04 -8.55 15.82
C LEU A 875 14.58 -8.13 15.93
#